data_5fdd68b6f3276f5546e4d21d55d65972
#
_entry.id   5fdd68b6f3276f5546e4d21d55d65972
#
_cell.length_a   1.000
_cell.length_b   1.000
_cell.length_c   1.000
_cell.angle_alpha   90.00
_cell.angle_beta   90.00
_cell.angle_gamma   90.00
#
_symmetry.space_group_name_H-M   'P 1'
#
loop_
_entity.id
_entity.type
_entity.pdbx_description
1 polymer ?
#
loop_
_entity_poly.entity_id
_entity_poly.type
_entity_poly.pdbx_seq_one_letter_code
_entity_poly.pdbx_strand_id
1 'polypeptide(L)'
;MRLRHGRGTVALALAVVAGTGTIGITGLTGLTGPTGTAGNPAPAPLTRTLPRTAPPAQATPLTSPPPSPARTTPRSPATRTAPPAVWPRPHALRPTGAPATVTAEVALRTGPAADPYAVQALRTLLRQAGARRITGSAGPVPPGALVVRAGTGPADGDLPSGGYRLTVDGGTVTLSGAGPDGLFHAVQTLRQLVRPDGTIAGAVVRDWPGTAVRGTTEGFYGAPWTREQRLALLDFMGRTKQNHYLYAPGADRYRQARWREPYPAGQRAHFRELAERARRNHVTLGWAVAPGQAMCLSSDADVRALIRKTEAMRALGFGAFQLQFQDVSYSEWHCEADAERFGSGPRAAARAHARVANAVARYLADRHPGGPALTLMPTEYYQDGATAYRRELAGALDAGVQVAWTGVGVVPRTITGRELATAREVFRHPLVTMDNYPVNDYAQDRVFLGPYTGREPAVAAGSAALLANAMAQAEASRIPLFTAADFAWNPRFYRPQESWRAALDDLAAGDGRRAEALAALAGNDASSVLGGPESAYLRPLLETFWRTRGSAGERSAGLRAAFTVMRETPARLSGTPLALEVEPWTRQLARYGEAGLAALDMLRAQHTGDPAAAWTAYRTLGALRERLGAARVTVGDGVLDPFLTRALRAYETWAGLGAGPGADRGGAGDGRTVRFPRPRALATVTVLAEPGTRGTVEADVPGEGWRRLGALDASGATELPARLRAAAVRVTGPSPARVRHLVPWFADAPAAALEVPGTVDAEIGGTGRLTARLSALRPADVRGRLTVRAPRGVEVRVTGGVLTLPRGSSVRVPVAVTVPEGTPARSYAVRLAFGAVSRTLTVRAVPPTAGPDLARTGTARSSADETPDFPAAAANDGDPRTRWSSPVRDGAWWQVRLARPVRLGRVVLRWQDAYASAYRVQVSADGRRWRTAAVVRDGRGGREELRTDERDVAYVRVQGERRATPYGYSLWSVEAYAVAD
;
A
#
# COMPACT_ATOMS: atom_id res chain seq x y z
N MET A 1 24.06 9.26 50.51
CA MET A 1 24.48 9.82 49.24
C MET A 1 23.65 9.13 48.14
N ARG A 2 22.61 9.78 47.64
CA ARG A 2 21.60 9.18 46.73
C ARG A 2 21.95 9.59 45.31
N LEU A 3 22.31 8.64 44.49
CA LEU A 3 22.48 8.81 43.03
C LEU A 3 21.11 8.66 42.33
N ARG A 4 20.67 9.75 41.76
CA ARG A 4 19.48 9.74 40.85
C ARG A 4 19.90 9.24 39.47
N HIS A 5 19.27 8.16 39.05
CA HIS A 5 19.33 7.68 37.63
C HIS A 5 18.32 8.48 36.82
N GLY A 6 18.82 9.36 35.97
CA GLY A 6 18.04 9.96 34.88
C GLY A 6 17.90 9.00 33.73
N ARG A 7 16.68 8.55 33.44
CA ARG A 7 16.35 7.85 32.19
C ARG A 7 16.16 8.89 31.09
N GLY A 8 17.16 9.06 30.24
CA GLY A 8 17.02 9.78 28.98
C GLY A 8 16.38 8.87 27.94
N THR A 9 15.13 9.12 27.64
CA THR A 9 14.45 8.52 26.48
C THR A 9 14.82 9.34 25.25
N VAL A 10 15.60 8.79 24.37
CA VAL A 10 15.89 9.37 23.05
C VAL A 10 14.64 9.22 22.20
N ALA A 11 13.94 10.31 21.97
CA ALA A 11 12.82 10.37 21.03
C ALA A 11 13.39 10.49 19.61
N LEU A 12 13.24 9.43 18.83
CA LEU A 12 13.53 9.41 17.40
C LEU A 12 12.45 10.25 16.70
N ALA A 13 12.81 11.41 16.19
CA ALA A 13 11.92 12.21 15.36
C ALA A 13 11.91 11.64 13.93
N LEU A 14 11.09 10.64 13.67
CA LEU A 14 10.75 10.19 12.32
C LEU A 14 9.65 11.11 11.77
N ALA A 15 10.00 12.01 10.87
CA ALA A 15 9.03 12.71 10.05
C ALA A 15 8.53 11.77 8.97
N VAL A 16 7.59 10.88 9.30
CA VAL A 16 6.86 10.08 8.31
C VAL A 16 5.66 10.91 7.87
N VAL A 17 5.65 11.35 6.63
CA VAL A 17 4.46 11.86 5.96
C VAL A 17 3.63 10.65 5.51
N ALA A 18 2.85 10.11 6.44
CA ALA A 18 1.74 9.22 6.14
C ALA A 18 0.53 9.76 6.90
N GLY A 19 -0.53 10.08 6.17
CA GLY A 19 -1.77 10.55 6.77
C GLY A 19 -2.42 9.52 7.66
N THR A 20 -2.94 10.02 8.72
CA THR A 20 -3.97 9.62 9.69
C THR A 20 -3.48 9.37 11.12
N GLY A 21 -4.04 10.16 12.06
CA GLY A 21 -4.15 9.81 13.48
C GLY A 21 -3.32 10.68 14.42
N THR A 22 -3.98 11.70 14.92
CA THR A 22 -3.73 12.57 16.07
C THR A 22 -2.86 12.04 17.20
N ILE A 23 -1.86 12.81 17.63
CA ILE A 23 -1.62 13.19 19.04
C ILE A 23 -0.74 14.46 19.04
N GLY A 24 -1.20 15.51 19.72
CA GLY A 24 -0.51 16.76 19.86
C GLY A 24 0.58 16.75 20.93
N ILE A 25 1.59 17.56 20.73
CA ILE A 25 2.37 18.19 21.82
C ILE A 25 2.82 19.58 21.37
N THR A 26 2.63 20.52 22.29
CA THR A 26 2.88 21.95 22.28
C THR A 26 4.34 22.35 22.40
N GLY A 27 4.76 23.38 21.63
CA GLY A 27 5.47 24.55 22.09
C GLY A 27 6.98 24.54 22.27
N LEU A 28 7.70 25.40 21.61
CA LEU A 28 8.36 26.60 22.11
C LEU A 28 9.27 27.28 21.06
N THR A 29 8.96 28.47 20.82
CA THR A 29 9.64 29.73 20.45
C THR A 29 11.17 29.81 20.36
N GLY A 30 11.69 30.38 19.23
CA GLY A 30 12.28 31.73 19.26
C GLY A 30 13.75 31.85 18.89
N LEU A 31 14.08 32.63 17.89
CA LEU A 31 14.98 33.77 17.81
C LEU A 31 15.78 33.91 16.51
N THR A 32 15.39 34.89 15.73
CA THR A 32 16.07 35.96 15.00
C THR A 32 17.47 35.79 14.37
N GLY A 33 17.55 36.22 13.11
CA GLY A 33 18.51 36.46 12.06
C GLY A 33 19.84 37.22 12.44
N PRO A 34 20.59 37.79 11.47
CA PRO A 34 20.20 38.48 10.25
C PRO A 34 21.13 38.34 8.98
N THR A 35 20.58 38.74 7.84
CA THR A 35 21.10 39.37 6.60
C THR A 35 22.59 39.35 6.19
N GLY A 36 22.81 39.13 4.89
CA GLY A 36 24.01 39.48 4.17
C GLY A 36 23.94 39.19 2.65
N THR A 37 23.86 40.26 1.87
CA THR A 37 23.76 40.36 0.41
C THR A 37 25.05 40.14 -0.34
N ALA A 38 24.96 39.65 -1.59
CA ALA A 38 25.69 39.97 -2.84
C ALA A 38 25.81 38.71 -3.72
N GLY A 39 25.42 38.63 -4.91
CA GLY A 39 25.60 39.44 -6.11
C GLY A 39 26.25 38.60 -7.21
N ASN A 40 25.51 38.23 -8.23
CA ASN A 40 25.68 37.73 -9.62
C ASN A 40 27.13 37.66 -10.24
N PRO A 41 27.36 36.94 -11.40
CA PRO A 41 26.49 36.72 -12.56
C PRO A 41 26.55 35.31 -13.25
N ALA A 42 25.60 35.06 -14.10
CA ALA A 42 25.45 33.92 -15.02
C ALA A 42 26.38 33.98 -16.24
N PRO A 43 26.60 32.88 -16.95
CA PRO A 43 26.90 32.89 -18.38
C PRO A 43 25.85 32.16 -19.21
N ALA A 44 25.70 32.63 -20.44
CA ALA A 44 24.73 32.38 -21.49
C ALA A 44 24.89 31.00 -22.19
N PRO A 45 23.88 30.61 -23.04
CA PRO A 45 23.72 29.25 -23.48
C PRO A 45 24.43 28.90 -24.78
N LEU A 46 24.90 27.66 -24.88
CA LEU A 46 25.30 27.04 -26.15
C LEU A 46 24.21 26.15 -26.69
N THR A 47 23.65 26.56 -27.80
CA THR A 47 22.75 25.82 -28.68
C THR A 47 23.43 24.60 -29.30
N ARG A 48 22.89 23.42 -29.13
CA ARG A 48 23.18 22.28 -30.01
C ARG A 48 21.86 21.59 -30.39
N THR A 49 21.57 21.70 -31.68
CA THR A 49 20.47 21.03 -32.39
C THR A 49 20.63 19.50 -32.35
N LEU A 50 19.58 18.80 -31.98
CA LEU A 50 19.44 17.36 -32.20
C LEU A 50 18.14 17.08 -32.99
N PRO A 51 18.12 16.00 -33.79
CA PRO A 51 17.08 15.78 -34.81
C PRO A 51 15.76 15.28 -34.19
N ARG A 52 14.66 15.66 -34.85
CA ARG A 52 13.29 15.28 -34.55
C ARG A 52 13.10 13.76 -34.66
N THR A 53 12.64 13.11 -33.60
CA THR A 53 12.00 11.81 -33.65
C THR A 53 10.47 11.96 -33.53
N ALA A 54 9.76 11.18 -34.33
CA ALA A 54 8.31 11.18 -34.47
C ALA A 54 7.57 10.77 -33.16
N PRO A 55 6.28 11.17 -32.98
CA PRO A 55 5.52 10.88 -31.79
C PRO A 55 5.11 9.40 -31.73
N PRO A 56 5.05 8.80 -30.51
CA PRO A 56 4.53 7.46 -30.36
C PRO A 56 3.00 7.42 -30.51
N ALA A 57 2.51 6.41 -31.21
CA ALA A 57 1.11 6.12 -31.45
C ALA A 57 0.34 5.93 -30.13
N GLN A 58 -0.86 6.50 -30.07
CA GLN A 58 -1.81 6.33 -28.98
C GLN A 58 -2.20 4.86 -28.83
N ALA A 59 -1.94 4.30 -27.64
CA ALA A 59 -2.43 2.98 -27.27
C ALA A 59 -3.91 3.08 -26.86
N THR A 60 -4.77 2.45 -27.61
CA THR A 60 -6.17 2.18 -27.27
C THR A 60 -6.25 1.27 -26.04
N PRO A 61 -7.15 1.52 -25.07
CA PRO A 61 -7.30 0.62 -23.92
C PRO A 61 -7.99 -0.68 -24.35
N LEU A 62 -7.25 -1.77 -24.35
CA LEU A 62 -7.80 -3.12 -24.45
C LEU A 62 -8.52 -3.45 -23.15
N THR A 63 -9.84 -3.47 -23.19
CA THR A 63 -10.69 -4.08 -22.17
C THR A 63 -10.53 -5.59 -22.22
N SER A 64 -9.78 -6.16 -21.30
CA SER A 64 -9.78 -7.61 -21.07
C SER A 64 -10.97 -8.00 -20.21
N PRO A 65 -11.72 -9.06 -20.54
CA PRO A 65 -12.79 -9.59 -19.70
C PRO A 65 -12.19 -10.24 -18.43
N PRO A 66 -12.94 -10.24 -17.30
CA PRO A 66 -12.47 -10.86 -16.07
C PRO A 66 -12.33 -12.38 -16.24
N PRO A 67 -11.33 -13.01 -15.63
CA PRO A 67 -11.21 -14.45 -15.64
C PRO A 67 -12.36 -15.09 -14.85
N SER A 68 -13.11 -15.96 -15.50
CA SER A 68 -14.07 -16.87 -14.87
C SER A 68 -13.36 -17.77 -13.85
N PRO A 69 -14.03 -18.17 -12.76
CA PRO A 69 -13.45 -19.13 -11.81
C PRO A 69 -13.18 -20.45 -12.53
N ALA A 70 -11.93 -20.89 -12.45
CA ALA A 70 -11.46 -22.09 -13.10
C ALA A 70 -12.25 -23.31 -12.61
N ARG A 71 -13.08 -23.88 -13.49
CA ARG A 71 -13.46 -25.29 -13.38
C ARG A 71 -12.15 -26.09 -13.54
N THR A 72 -11.86 -26.95 -12.61
CA THR A 72 -10.81 -27.96 -12.75
C THR A 72 -11.18 -28.92 -13.87
N THR A 73 -10.82 -28.57 -15.08
CA THR A 73 -10.76 -29.54 -16.18
C THR A 73 -9.45 -30.32 -16.07
N PRO A 74 -9.43 -31.63 -16.32
CA PRO A 74 -8.19 -32.39 -16.35
C PRO A 74 -7.27 -31.81 -17.42
N ARG A 75 -6.03 -31.46 -17.03
CA ARG A 75 -5.02 -30.91 -17.92
C ARG A 75 -4.78 -31.86 -19.10
N SER A 76 -4.95 -31.37 -20.30
CA SER A 76 -4.60 -32.09 -21.56
C SER A 76 -3.12 -32.52 -21.58
N PRO A 77 -2.75 -33.63 -22.18
CA PRO A 77 -1.38 -34.17 -22.22
C PRO A 77 -0.31 -33.22 -22.79
N ALA A 78 -0.70 -32.25 -23.63
CA ALA A 78 0.21 -31.27 -24.24
C ALA A 78 0.87 -30.29 -23.24
N THR A 79 0.33 -30.14 -22.02
CA THR A 79 0.90 -29.26 -20.96
C THR A 79 2.04 -29.90 -20.15
N ARG A 80 2.34 -31.18 -20.37
CA ARG A 80 3.41 -31.90 -19.65
C ARG A 80 4.84 -31.63 -20.18
N THR A 81 5.00 -31.06 -21.35
CA THR A 81 6.31 -30.83 -22.00
C THR A 81 6.89 -29.44 -21.72
N ALA A 82 6.08 -28.46 -21.36
CA ALA A 82 6.59 -27.12 -21.03
C ALA A 82 7.34 -27.11 -19.68
N PRO A 83 8.52 -26.45 -19.60
CA PRO A 83 9.21 -26.27 -18.33
C PRO A 83 8.35 -25.44 -17.37
N PRO A 84 8.40 -25.72 -16.05
CA PRO A 84 7.76 -24.88 -15.06
C PRO A 84 8.39 -23.47 -15.05
N ALA A 85 7.66 -22.48 -14.51
CA ALA A 85 8.22 -21.17 -14.27
C ALA A 85 9.38 -21.29 -13.27
N VAL A 86 10.48 -20.58 -13.54
CA VAL A 86 11.70 -20.58 -12.71
C VAL A 86 11.86 -19.21 -12.08
N TRP A 87 12.18 -19.19 -10.79
CA TRP A 87 12.39 -17.97 -9.99
C TRP A 87 13.72 -18.02 -9.22
N PRO A 88 14.47 -16.91 -9.10
CA PRO A 88 14.28 -15.67 -9.85
C PRO A 88 14.19 -15.93 -11.35
N ARG A 89 13.42 -15.05 -12.06
CA ARG A 89 13.14 -15.21 -13.50
C ARG A 89 14.45 -15.17 -14.30
N PRO A 90 14.80 -16.23 -15.06
CA PRO A 90 16.02 -16.24 -15.84
C PRO A 90 15.94 -15.29 -17.05
N HIS A 91 17.11 -14.79 -17.49
CA HIS A 91 17.23 -13.94 -18.67
C HIS A 91 16.81 -14.66 -19.96
N ALA A 92 17.13 -15.94 -20.08
CA ALA A 92 16.66 -16.77 -21.17
C ALA A 92 16.39 -18.20 -20.69
N LEU A 93 15.18 -18.66 -20.95
CA LEU A 93 14.74 -20.04 -20.78
C LEU A 93 13.97 -20.46 -22.03
N ARG A 94 14.46 -21.50 -22.71
CA ARG A 94 13.80 -22.06 -23.89
C ARG A 94 13.50 -23.53 -23.65
N PRO A 95 12.28 -24.01 -23.89
CA PRO A 95 11.98 -25.42 -23.81
C PRO A 95 12.74 -26.20 -24.90
N THR A 96 13.24 -27.37 -24.53
CA THR A 96 13.65 -28.41 -25.48
C THR A 96 12.59 -29.51 -25.51
N GLY A 97 12.44 -30.24 -26.58
CA GLY A 97 11.42 -31.29 -26.69
C GLY A 97 11.67 -32.55 -25.85
N ALA A 98 12.90 -32.73 -25.37
CA ALA A 98 13.32 -33.98 -24.72
C ALA A 98 13.49 -33.79 -23.19
N PRO A 99 12.53 -34.25 -22.37
CA PRO A 99 12.69 -34.28 -20.91
C PRO A 99 13.69 -35.37 -20.50
N ALA A 100 14.33 -35.19 -19.37
CA ALA A 100 15.11 -36.22 -18.71
C ALA A 100 14.35 -36.77 -17.50
N THR A 101 14.75 -37.95 -17.00
CA THR A 101 14.19 -38.54 -15.78
C THR A 101 15.32 -38.90 -14.83
N VAL A 102 15.18 -38.57 -13.56
CA VAL A 102 16.13 -39.01 -12.53
C VAL A 102 15.91 -40.52 -12.32
N THR A 103 16.88 -41.31 -12.79
CA THR A 103 16.84 -42.77 -12.64
C THR A 103 17.44 -43.22 -11.30
N ALA A 104 17.21 -44.47 -10.90
CA ALA A 104 17.77 -45.03 -9.67
C ALA A 104 19.30 -44.93 -9.67
N GLU A 105 19.93 -45.00 -10.83
CA GLU A 105 21.37 -44.78 -11.01
C GLU A 105 21.61 -43.50 -11.78
N VAL A 106 22.50 -42.64 -11.28
CA VAL A 106 22.90 -41.37 -11.88
C VAL A 106 24.41 -41.33 -12.02
N ALA A 107 24.91 -41.04 -13.21
CA ALA A 107 26.33 -40.79 -13.46
C ALA A 107 26.63 -39.28 -13.32
N LEU A 108 27.21 -38.88 -12.20
CA LEU A 108 27.58 -37.50 -11.92
C LEU A 108 29.04 -37.26 -12.37
N ARG A 109 29.23 -36.44 -13.39
CA ARG A 109 30.53 -36.02 -13.92
C ARG A 109 30.84 -34.60 -13.47
N THR A 110 31.77 -34.43 -12.56
CA THR A 110 32.20 -33.13 -12.04
C THR A 110 33.56 -32.73 -12.62
N GLY A 111 33.69 -31.45 -13.01
CA GLY A 111 35.01 -30.90 -13.37
C GLY A 111 35.91 -30.79 -12.14
N PRO A 112 37.24 -30.65 -12.30
CA PRO A 112 38.21 -30.58 -11.19
C PRO A 112 38.04 -29.35 -10.32
N ALA A 113 37.55 -28.25 -10.88
CA ALA A 113 37.27 -26.99 -10.17
C ALA A 113 35.81 -26.83 -9.76
N ALA A 114 35.02 -27.91 -9.77
CA ALA A 114 33.60 -27.84 -9.37
C ALA A 114 33.47 -27.52 -7.87
N ASP A 115 32.67 -26.54 -7.54
CA ASP A 115 32.43 -26.13 -6.14
C ASP A 115 31.84 -27.27 -5.30
N PRO A 116 32.42 -27.60 -4.13
CA PRO A 116 31.96 -28.72 -3.32
C PRO A 116 30.56 -28.52 -2.75
N TYR A 117 30.15 -27.30 -2.42
CA TYR A 117 28.79 -27.02 -1.92
C TYR A 117 27.73 -27.15 -3.02
N ALA A 118 28.00 -26.64 -4.23
CA ALA A 118 27.14 -26.85 -5.38
C ALA A 118 27.00 -28.34 -5.72
N VAL A 119 28.10 -29.11 -5.71
CA VAL A 119 28.09 -30.55 -5.93
C VAL A 119 27.29 -31.28 -4.83
N GLN A 120 27.45 -30.87 -3.57
CA GLN A 120 26.68 -31.45 -2.45
C GLN A 120 25.18 -31.13 -2.60
N ALA A 121 24.82 -29.90 -2.94
CA ALA A 121 23.43 -29.50 -3.21
C ALA A 121 22.83 -30.30 -4.37
N LEU A 122 23.59 -30.51 -5.44
CA LEU A 122 23.19 -31.31 -6.58
C LEU A 122 22.97 -32.79 -6.21
N ARG A 123 23.89 -33.41 -5.46
CA ARG A 123 23.71 -34.77 -4.94
C ARG A 123 22.47 -34.91 -4.07
N THR A 124 22.22 -33.94 -3.21
CA THR A 124 21.02 -33.91 -2.37
C THR A 124 19.75 -33.81 -3.22
N LEU A 125 19.72 -32.92 -4.22
CA LEU A 125 18.60 -32.78 -5.14
C LEU A 125 18.31 -34.10 -5.90
N LEU A 126 19.34 -34.74 -6.45
CA LEU A 126 19.20 -35.99 -7.21
C LEU A 126 18.66 -37.14 -6.33
N ARG A 127 19.13 -37.24 -5.06
CA ARG A 127 18.59 -38.22 -4.11
C ARG A 127 17.12 -37.97 -3.78
N GLN A 128 16.75 -36.72 -3.54
CA GLN A 128 15.37 -36.32 -3.28
C GLN A 128 14.46 -36.62 -4.48
N ALA A 129 15.01 -36.57 -5.71
CA ALA A 129 14.31 -36.87 -6.94
C ALA A 129 14.28 -38.35 -7.31
N GLY A 130 14.84 -39.28 -6.46
CA GLY A 130 14.73 -40.71 -6.62
C GLY A 130 16.03 -41.45 -6.96
N ALA A 131 17.19 -40.76 -7.04
CA ALA A 131 18.48 -41.42 -7.27
C ALA A 131 18.90 -42.23 -6.02
N ARG A 132 19.08 -43.53 -6.19
CA ARG A 132 19.57 -44.44 -5.14
C ARG A 132 21.10 -44.54 -5.13
N ARG A 133 21.73 -44.57 -6.34
CA ARG A 133 23.16 -44.64 -6.53
C ARG A 133 23.65 -43.50 -7.42
N ILE A 134 24.64 -42.75 -6.96
CA ILE A 134 25.28 -41.68 -7.73
C ILE A 134 26.75 -42.07 -7.92
N THR A 135 27.14 -42.41 -9.13
CA THR A 135 28.52 -42.75 -9.49
C THR A 135 29.33 -41.48 -9.78
N GLY A 136 30.59 -41.49 -9.36
CA GLY A 136 31.51 -40.36 -9.57
C GLY A 136 32.12 -40.30 -10.96
N SER A 137 33.04 -39.32 -11.15
CA SER A 137 33.63 -38.98 -12.47
C SER A 137 34.52 -40.09 -13.05
N ALA A 138 35.12 -40.98 -12.23
CA ALA A 138 36.08 -41.99 -12.66
C ALA A 138 35.48 -43.30 -13.15
N GLY A 139 34.17 -43.55 -12.92
CA GLY A 139 33.56 -44.84 -13.32
C GLY A 139 32.84 -44.82 -14.68
N PRO A 140 32.57 -46.00 -15.25
CA PRO A 140 31.76 -46.10 -16.48
C PRO A 140 30.33 -45.57 -16.23
N VAL A 141 29.66 -45.16 -17.30
CA VAL A 141 28.24 -44.76 -17.23
C VAL A 141 27.40 -46.04 -17.22
N PRO A 142 26.61 -46.32 -16.16
CA PRO A 142 25.71 -47.46 -16.21
C PRO A 142 24.68 -47.34 -17.33
N PRO A 143 24.31 -48.46 -17.98
CA PRO A 143 23.28 -48.47 -18.99
C PRO A 143 21.96 -47.87 -18.49
N GLY A 144 21.37 -46.89 -19.20
CA GLY A 144 20.13 -46.26 -18.82
C GLY A 144 20.20 -45.25 -17.66
N ALA A 145 21.41 -44.96 -17.12
CA ALA A 145 21.62 -43.97 -16.08
C ALA A 145 21.48 -42.56 -16.65
N LEU A 146 20.84 -41.67 -15.89
CA LEU A 146 20.88 -40.22 -16.15
C LEU A 146 22.34 -39.74 -16.06
N VAL A 147 22.82 -39.02 -17.05
CA VAL A 147 24.14 -38.39 -17.02
C VAL A 147 24.00 -36.94 -16.61
N VAL A 148 24.63 -36.58 -15.49
CA VAL A 148 24.68 -35.18 -15.01
C VAL A 148 26.12 -34.67 -15.07
N ARG A 149 26.35 -33.65 -15.87
CA ARG A 149 27.65 -32.98 -16.00
C ARG A 149 27.58 -31.65 -15.25
N ALA A 150 28.52 -31.41 -14.34
CA ALA A 150 28.58 -30.18 -13.53
C ALA A 150 30.01 -29.65 -13.43
N GLY A 151 30.21 -28.40 -13.79
CA GLY A 151 31.54 -27.80 -13.77
C GLY A 151 31.51 -26.29 -13.87
N THR A 152 32.69 -25.70 -13.61
CA THR A 152 33.03 -24.32 -13.90
C THR A 152 34.02 -24.31 -15.04
N GLY A 153 33.89 -23.43 -16.00
CA GLY A 153 34.79 -23.43 -17.16
C GLY A 153 34.95 -22.08 -17.84
N PRO A 154 36.06 -21.89 -18.56
CA PRO A 154 36.29 -20.69 -19.37
C PRO A 154 35.40 -20.62 -20.63
N ALA A 155 34.65 -21.71 -20.95
CA ALA A 155 33.76 -21.76 -22.12
C ALA A 155 32.58 -20.79 -22.08
N ASP A 156 32.36 -20.13 -20.92
CA ASP A 156 31.30 -19.16 -20.70
C ASP A 156 31.85 -17.74 -20.47
N GLY A 157 32.98 -17.39 -21.10
CA GLY A 157 33.63 -16.08 -20.98
C GLY A 157 32.77 -14.86 -21.36
N ASP A 158 31.54 -15.11 -21.84
CA ASP A 158 30.53 -14.08 -22.10
C ASP A 158 29.53 -13.88 -20.95
N LEU A 159 29.63 -14.65 -19.85
CA LEU A 159 28.76 -14.52 -18.69
C LEU A 159 29.43 -13.77 -17.53
N PRO A 160 28.69 -12.83 -16.88
CA PRO A 160 29.20 -12.20 -15.67
C PRO A 160 29.41 -13.23 -14.54
N SER A 161 30.19 -12.82 -13.51
CA SER A 161 30.32 -13.60 -12.28
C SER A 161 28.95 -14.02 -11.71
N GLY A 162 28.83 -15.29 -11.32
CA GLY A 162 27.58 -15.90 -10.86
C GLY A 162 26.61 -16.29 -11.98
N GLY A 163 26.93 -16.04 -13.23
CA GLY A 163 26.18 -16.51 -14.41
C GLY A 163 26.35 -18.01 -14.67
N TYR A 164 25.42 -18.60 -15.43
CA TYR A 164 25.44 -20.03 -15.72
C TYR A 164 24.69 -20.39 -17.01
N ARG A 165 24.99 -21.57 -17.52
CA ARG A 165 24.20 -22.30 -18.53
C ARG A 165 23.70 -23.61 -17.92
N LEU A 166 22.48 -23.96 -18.25
CA LEU A 166 21.89 -25.24 -17.91
C LEU A 166 21.18 -25.79 -19.14
N THR A 167 21.46 -27.04 -19.45
CA THR A 167 20.80 -27.76 -20.56
C THR A 167 20.27 -29.08 -20.04
N VAL A 168 19.01 -29.37 -20.34
CA VAL A 168 18.36 -30.66 -20.15
C VAL A 168 17.94 -31.17 -21.51
N ASP A 169 18.54 -32.27 -21.96
CA ASP A 169 18.28 -32.85 -23.26
C ASP A 169 18.38 -34.37 -23.20
N GLY A 170 17.25 -35.05 -23.33
CA GLY A 170 17.15 -36.52 -23.25
C GLY A 170 17.72 -37.05 -21.93
N GLY A 171 18.62 -38.01 -22.00
CA GLY A 171 19.27 -38.61 -20.83
C GLY A 171 20.42 -37.80 -20.21
N THR A 172 20.60 -36.50 -20.57
CA THR A 172 21.74 -35.68 -20.10
C THR A 172 21.27 -34.36 -19.53
N VAL A 173 21.87 -34.00 -18.37
CA VAL A 173 21.76 -32.67 -17.76
C VAL A 173 23.16 -32.07 -17.67
N THR A 174 23.36 -30.88 -18.23
CA THR A 174 24.64 -30.17 -18.18
C THR A 174 24.48 -28.85 -17.43
N LEU A 175 25.32 -28.61 -16.41
CA LEU A 175 25.40 -27.41 -15.62
C LEU A 175 26.81 -26.82 -15.77
N SER A 176 26.91 -25.60 -16.28
CA SER A 176 28.16 -24.87 -16.46
C SER A 176 28.04 -23.49 -15.78
N GLY A 177 28.89 -23.19 -14.82
CA GLY A 177 28.91 -21.92 -14.10
C GLY A 177 30.09 -21.03 -14.46
N ALA A 178 29.87 -19.73 -14.58
CA ALA A 178 30.92 -18.74 -14.58
C ALA A 178 31.43 -18.56 -13.12
N GLY A 179 32.26 -19.52 -12.69
CA GLY A 179 32.73 -19.65 -11.33
C GLY A 179 31.83 -20.49 -10.40
N PRO A 180 32.23 -20.60 -9.11
CA PRO A 180 31.54 -21.39 -8.10
C PRO A 180 30.09 -20.99 -7.88
N ASP A 181 29.81 -19.68 -7.77
CA ASP A 181 28.46 -19.15 -7.57
C ASP A 181 27.53 -19.45 -8.74
N GLY A 182 28.05 -19.37 -9.99
CA GLY A 182 27.29 -19.70 -11.17
C GLY A 182 26.85 -21.17 -11.19
N LEU A 183 27.75 -22.08 -10.81
CA LEU A 183 27.41 -23.51 -10.71
C LEU A 183 26.34 -23.75 -9.62
N PHE A 184 26.45 -23.10 -8.47
CA PHE A 184 25.44 -23.16 -7.42
C PHE A 184 24.09 -22.64 -7.90
N HIS A 185 24.04 -21.49 -8.60
CA HIS A 185 22.82 -20.92 -9.17
C HIS A 185 22.17 -21.85 -10.21
N ALA A 186 22.97 -22.56 -11.02
CA ALA A 186 22.48 -23.56 -11.97
C ALA A 186 21.76 -24.70 -11.25
N VAL A 187 22.30 -25.16 -10.10
CA VAL A 187 21.68 -26.20 -9.27
C VAL A 187 20.33 -25.71 -8.69
N GLN A 188 20.22 -24.43 -8.25
CA GLN A 188 18.96 -23.87 -7.75
C GLN A 188 17.90 -23.77 -8.86
N THR A 189 18.31 -23.51 -10.10
CA THR A 189 17.41 -23.56 -11.26
C THR A 189 17.00 -24.99 -11.60
N LEU A 190 17.94 -25.94 -11.62
CA LEU A 190 17.62 -27.35 -11.86
C LEU A 190 16.59 -27.86 -10.86
N ARG A 191 16.71 -27.47 -9.57
CA ARG A 191 15.75 -27.84 -8.51
C ARG A 191 14.30 -27.50 -8.88
N GLN A 192 14.07 -26.40 -9.56
CA GLN A 192 12.73 -25.96 -9.96
C GLN A 192 12.24 -26.63 -11.25
N LEU A 193 13.16 -27.18 -12.06
CA LEU A 193 12.81 -27.95 -13.26
C LEU A 193 12.49 -29.42 -12.95
N VAL A 194 12.95 -29.95 -11.80
CA VAL A 194 12.62 -31.30 -11.32
C VAL A 194 11.20 -31.33 -10.79
N ARG A 195 10.40 -32.25 -11.31
CA ARG A 195 9.03 -32.50 -10.87
C ARG A 195 8.99 -33.56 -9.76
N PRO A 196 7.88 -33.67 -9.01
CA PRO A 196 7.73 -34.66 -7.95
C PRO A 196 7.87 -36.12 -8.42
N ASP A 197 7.60 -36.41 -9.67
CA ASP A 197 7.74 -37.72 -10.30
C ASP A 197 9.20 -38.05 -10.77
N GLY A 198 10.14 -37.15 -10.46
CA GLY A 198 11.54 -37.29 -10.89
C GLY A 198 11.81 -36.88 -12.34
N THR A 199 10.78 -36.44 -13.09
CA THR A 199 10.95 -35.91 -14.45
C THR A 199 11.56 -34.52 -14.39
N ILE A 200 12.53 -34.25 -15.26
CA ILE A 200 13.16 -32.92 -15.44
C ILE A 200 12.69 -32.39 -16.79
N ALA A 201 12.06 -31.24 -16.79
CA ALA A 201 11.58 -30.61 -18.04
C ALA A 201 12.77 -30.28 -18.95
N GLY A 202 12.64 -30.64 -20.26
CA GLY A 202 13.65 -30.30 -21.27
C GLY A 202 13.76 -28.80 -21.46
N ALA A 203 14.95 -28.24 -21.22
CA ALA A 203 15.17 -26.80 -21.25
C ALA A 203 16.62 -26.42 -21.55
N VAL A 204 16.80 -25.27 -22.17
CA VAL A 204 18.09 -24.54 -22.22
C VAL A 204 17.91 -23.22 -21.49
N VAL A 205 18.73 -23.01 -20.47
CA VAL A 205 18.76 -21.78 -19.67
C VAL A 205 20.11 -21.10 -19.82
N ARG A 206 20.11 -19.79 -20.06
CA ARG A 206 21.28 -18.91 -19.98
C ARG A 206 20.92 -17.73 -19.09
N ASP A 207 21.65 -17.57 -17.98
CA ASP A 207 21.18 -16.69 -16.92
C ASP A 207 22.36 -16.12 -16.10
N TRP A 208 22.18 -14.93 -15.53
CA TRP A 208 23.17 -14.21 -14.73
C TRP A 208 22.51 -13.17 -13.79
N PRO A 209 23.18 -12.74 -12.70
CA PRO A 209 22.63 -11.71 -11.82
C PRO A 209 22.66 -10.31 -12.45
N GLY A 210 21.56 -9.54 -12.31
CA GLY A 210 21.47 -8.13 -12.70
C GLY A 210 22.23 -7.19 -11.74
N THR A 211 22.27 -7.56 -10.44
CA THR A 211 23.06 -6.87 -9.40
C THR A 211 24.09 -7.84 -8.83
N ALA A 212 25.35 -7.45 -8.81
CA ALA A 212 26.43 -8.34 -8.37
C ALA A 212 26.28 -8.76 -6.89
N VAL A 213 26.04 -7.82 -5.98
CA VAL A 213 25.77 -8.04 -4.56
C VAL A 213 24.31 -7.71 -4.27
N ARG A 214 23.56 -8.70 -3.79
CA ARG A 214 22.13 -8.63 -3.59
C ARG A 214 21.71 -9.47 -2.39
N GLY A 215 20.79 -8.93 -1.57
CA GLY A 215 20.44 -9.71 -0.37
C GLY A 215 19.56 -9.00 0.63
N THR A 216 19.73 -9.38 1.87
CA THR A 216 18.85 -9.01 2.97
C THR A 216 19.64 -8.40 4.12
N THR A 217 19.09 -7.35 4.72
CA THR A 217 19.55 -6.78 5.97
C THR A 217 18.59 -7.13 7.11
N GLU A 218 19.11 -7.61 8.24
CA GLU A 218 18.40 -7.66 9.51
C GLU A 218 18.67 -6.36 10.28
N GLY A 219 18.02 -5.26 9.86
CA GLY A 219 18.32 -3.90 10.33
C GLY A 219 17.20 -3.24 11.14
N PHE A 220 16.11 -3.91 11.40
CA PHE A 220 14.96 -3.38 12.11
C PHE A 220 15.22 -3.19 13.63
N TYR A 221 14.46 -2.28 14.22
CA TYR A 221 14.40 -2.09 15.66
C TYR A 221 13.31 -3.01 16.26
N GLY A 222 13.67 -3.74 17.30
CA GLY A 222 12.80 -4.73 17.94
C GLY A 222 13.56 -5.96 18.41
N ALA A 223 12.84 -7.05 18.70
CA ALA A 223 13.44 -8.32 19.05
C ALA A 223 14.18 -8.92 17.85
N PRO A 224 15.50 -9.20 17.97
CA PRO A 224 16.25 -9.80 16.88
C PRO A 224 15.71 -11.18 16.52
N TRP A 225 15.90 -11.62 15.29
CA TRP A 225 15.54 -12.96 14.86
C TRP A 225 16.27 -14.03 15.68
N THR A 226 15.62 -15.19 15.83
CA THR A 226 16.23 -16.35 16.47
C THR A 226 17.31 -16.96 15.59
N ARG A 227 18.12 -17.84 16.17
CA ARG A 227 19.12 -18.62 15.44
C ARG A 227 18.47 -19.42 14.31
N GLU A 228 17.36 -20.09 14.58
CA GLU A 228 16.61 -20.93 13.65
C GLU A 228 16.07 -20.12 12.48
N GLN A 229 15.50 -18.93 12.74
CA GLN A 229 15.00 -18.01 11.71
C GLN A 229 16.13 -17.55 10.78
N ARG A 230 17.32 -17.20 11.32
CA ARG A 230 18.49 -16.82 10.51
C ARG A 230 19.01 -17.98 9.65
N LEU A 231 19.11 -19.20 10.21
CA LEU A 231 19.50 -20.39 9.45
C LEU A 231 18.54 -20.67 8.30
N ALA A 232 17.24 -20.60 8.57
CA ALA A 232 16.19 -20.80 7.58
C ALA A 232 16.17 -19.71 6.51
N LEU A 233 16.48 -18.45 6.88
CA LEU A 233 16.65 -17.36 5.93
C LEU A 233 17.84 -17.60 4.99
N LEU A 234 18.99 -18.06 5.49
CA LEU A 234 20.15 -18.37 4.65
C LEU A 234 19.83 -19.47 3.62
N ASP A 235 19.04 -20.48 4.00
CA ASP A 235 18.57 -21.50 3.05
C ASP A 235 17.61 -20.91 2.00
N PHE A 236 16.73 -19.99 2.41
CA PHE A 236 15.87 -19.23 1.50
C PHE A 236 16.69 -18.36 0.55
N MET A 237 17.70 -17.64 1.05
CA MET A 237 18.58 -16.79 0.24
C MET A 237 19.31 -17.61 -0.84
N GLY A 238 19.84 -18.79 -0.47
CA GLY A 238 20.48 -19.69 -1.44
C GLY A 238 19.51 -20.10 -2.56
N ARG A 239 18.27 -20.48 -2.23
CA ARG A 239 17.24 -20.86 -3.23
C ARG A 239 16.84 -19.71 -4.13
N THR A 240 16.78 -18.49 -3.60
CA THR A 240 16.42 -17.26 -4.34
C THR A 240 17.63 -16.53 -4.93
N LYS A 241 18.81 -17.17 -4.93
CA LYS A 241 20.06 -16.67 -5.52
C LYS A 241 20.51 -15.31 -4.94
N GLN A 242 20.14 -15.00 -3.70
CA GLN A 242 20.71 -13.90 -2.92
C GLN A 242 22.08 -14.30 -2.37
N ASN A 243 23.03 -13.36 -2.30
CA ASN A 243 24.42 -13.66 -1.94
C ASN A 243 25.00 -12.80 -0.82
N HIS A 244 24.18 -11.98 -0.15
CA HIS A 244 24.66 -11.14 0.94
C HIS A 244 23.63 -11.00 2.07
N TYR A 245 23.97 -11.39 3.27
CA TYR A 245 23.19 -11.20 4.48
C TYR A 245 23.92 -10.26 5.43
N LEU A 246 23.34 -9.09 5.71
CA LEU A 246 23.90 -8.10 6.62
C LEU A 246 23.25 -8.24 8.02
N TYR A 247 24.04 -8.67 8.98
CA TYR A 247 23.66 -8.72 10.38
C TYR A 247 23.76 -7.34 11.03
N ALA A 248 22.64 -6.69 11.27
CA ALA A 248 22.56 -5.34 11.79
C ALA A 248 21.41 -5.10 12.80
N PRO A 249 21.00 -6.05 13.67
CA PRO A 249 19.85 -5.87 14.55
C PRO A 249 19.96 -4.64 15.44
N GLY A 250 18.91 -3.80 15.49
CA GLY A 250 18.85 -2.57 16.26
C GLY A 250 18.97 -2.78 17.78
N ALA A 251 18.62 -3.97 18.30
CA ALA A 251 18.69 -4.27 19.74
C ALA A 251 20.02 -4.93 20.17
N ASP A 252 20.95 -5.19 19.25
CA ASP A 252 22.24 -5.83 19.59
C ASP A 252 23.22 -4.83 20.20
N ARG A 253 23.38 -4.87 21.51
CA ARG A 253 24.27 -3.97 22.25
C ARG A 253 25.76 -4.16 21.91
N TYR A 254 26.21 -5.36 21.50
CA TYR A 254 27.60 -5.67 21.17
C TYR A 254 28.04 -5.10 19.83
N ARG A 255 27.14 -4.56 19.04
CA ARG A 255 27.44 -3.76 17.86
C ARG A 255 27.25 -2.25 18.06
N GLN A 256 26.70 -1.84 19.23
CA GLN A 256 26.42 -0.44 19.60
C GLN A 256 27.15 -0.08 20.90
N ALA A 257 26.44 0.19 22.01
CA ALA A 257 26.99 0.69 23.26
C ALA A 257 28.11 -0.17 23.87
N ARG A 258 28.09 -1.48 23.63
CA ARG A 258 29.09 -2.44 24.12
C ARG A 258 30.00 -2.98 23.01
N TRP A 259 30.22 -2.20 21.97
CA TRP A 259 30.94 -2.65 20.77
C TRP A 259 32.39 -3.10 21.04
N ARG A 260 33.03 -2.60 22.10
CA ARG A 260 34.40 -2.99 22.50
C ARG A 260 34.44 -4.39 23.09
N GLU A 261 33.34 -4.86 23.65
CA GLU A 261 33.28 -6.15 24.33
C GLU A 261 33.13 -7.32 23.33
N PRO A 262 33.73 -8.49 23.64
CA PRO A 262 33.51 -9.68 22.82
C PRO A 262 32.08 -10.18 23.00
N TYR A 263 31.50 -10.75 21.95
CA TYR A 263 30.22 -11.46 22.08
C TYR A 263 30.31 -12.64 23.06
N PRO A 264 29.25 -12.99 23.79
CA PRO A 264 29.21 -14.17 24.66
C PRO A 264 29.57 -15.46 23.91
N ALA A 265 30.11 -16.45 24.59
CA ALA A 265 30.58 -17.68 23.98
C ALA A 265 29.51 -18.42 23.17
N GLY A 266 28.26 -18.52 23.69
CA GLY A 266 27.14 -19.12 22.98
C GLY A 266 26.82 -18.39 21.69
N GLN A 267 26.81 -17.04 21.69
CA GLN A 267 26.53 -16.25 20.49
C GLN A 267 27.66 -16.37 19.45
N ARG A 268 28.91 -16.46 19.89
CA ARG A 268 30.05 -16.77 18.99
C ARG A 268 29.92 -18.14 18.33
N ALA A 269 29.41 -19.15 19.04
CA ALA A 269 29.16 -20.48 18.48
C ALA A 269 28.03 -20.40 17.42
N HIS A 270 26.96 -19.65 17.68
CA HIS A 270 25.88 -19.45 16.71
C HIS A 270 26.39 -18.71 15.45
N PHE A 271 27.26 -17.73 15.59
CA PHE A 271 27.85 -17.03 14.44
C PHE A 271 28.69 -17.95 13.55
N ARG A 272 29.48 -18.88 14.13
CA ARG A 272 30.21 -19.87 13.34
C ARG A 272 29.30 -20.80 12.56
N GLU A 273 28.19 -21.22 13.17
CA GLU A 273 27.18 -22.03 12.51
C GLU A 273 26.49 -21.27 11.38
N LEU A 274 26.13 -19.99 11.62
CA LEU A 274 25.58 -19.11 10.57
C LEU A 274 26.56 -18.95 9.41
N ALA A 275 27.85 -18.75 9.71
CA ALA A 275 28.90 -18.62 8.69
C ALA A 275 29.05 -19.89 7.85
N GLU A 276 28.97 -21.07 8.46
CA GLU A 276 28.99 -22.35 7.74
C GLU A 276 27.73 -22.53 6.87
N ARG A 277 26.54 -22.18 7.39
CA ARG A 277 25.29 -22.23 6.60
C ARG A 277 25.32 -21.23 5.46
N ALA A 278 25.86 -20.03 5.68
CA ALA A 278 26.01 -19.00 4.65
C ALA A 278 26.92 -19.49 3.52
N ARG A 279 28.11 -20.06 3.84
CA ARG A 279 29.00 -20.64 2.83
C ARG A 279 28.35 -21.72 1.99
N ARG A 280 27.58 -22.64 2.61
CA ARG A 280 26.84 -23.71 1.90
C ARG A 280 25.80 -23.15 0.93
N ASN A 281 25.27 -21.97 1.19
CA ASN A 281 24.27 -21.29 0.38
C ASN A 281 24.86 -20.20 -0.51
N HIS A 282 26.19 -20.08 -0.62
CA HIS A 282 26.89 -19.04 -1.38
C HIS A 282 26.48 -17.62 -0.95
N VAL A 283 26.29 -17.40 0.35
CA VAL A 283 25.92 -16.13 0.96
C VAL A 283 27.11 -15.58 1.75
N THR A 284 27.54 -14.37 1.45
CA THR A 284 28.50 -13.64 2.26
C THR A 284 27.83 -13.12 3.52
N LEU A 285 28.37 -13.47 4.68
CA LEU A 285 27.88 -12.99 5.95
C LEU A 285 28.52 -11.64 6.25
N GLY A 286 27.71 -10.57 6.28
CA GLY A 286 28.11 -9.19 6.61
C GLY A 286 27.80 -8.86 8.07
N TRP A 287 28.67 -8.07 8.69
CA TRP A 287 28.47 -7.55 10.05
C TRP A 287 28.52 -6.02 10.07
N ALA A 288 27.47 -5.40 10.64
CA ALA A 288 27.41 -3.95 10.82
C ALA A 288 27.73 -3.59 12.26
N VAL A 289 28.54 -2.54 12.48
CA VAL A 289 28.83 -1.94 13.77
C VAL A 289 28.43 -0.46 13.78
N ALA A 290 27.78 -0.03 14.85
CA ALA A 290 27.33 1.35 15.06
C ALA A 290 27.92 1.92 16.36
N PRO A 291 29.23 2.25 16.39
CA PRO A 291 29.92 2.68 17.62
C PRO A 291 29.73 4.16 17.91
N GLY A 292 29.16 4.94 16.99
CA GLY A 292 29.24 6.41 16.95
C GLY A 292 28.89 7.15 18.25
N GLN A 293 27.86 6.69 18.97
CA GLN A 293 27.46 7.28 20.27
C GLN A 293 28.25 6.75 21.48
N ALA A 294 29.18 5.82 21.29
CA ALA A 294 29.97 5.17 22.32
C ALA A 294 31.45 5.10 21.96
N MET A 295 31.91 5.93 21.03
CA MET A 295 33.28 5.96 20.51
C MET A 295 33.84 7.39 20.49
N CYS A 296 35.05 7.54 20.98
CA CYS A 296 35.84 8.76 20.79
C CYS A 296 36.51 8.67 19.41
N LEU A 297 35.99 9.44 18.44
CA LEU A 297 36.36 9.34 17.02
C LEU A 297 37.77 9.86 16.74
N SER A 298 38.34 10.71 17.62
CA SER A 298 39.70 11.20 17.58
C SER A 298 40.72 10.19 18.15
N SER A 299 40.26 9.21 18.96
CA SER A 299 41.09 8.27 19.72
C SER A 299 41.63 7.16 18.82
N ASP A 300 43.01 7.06 18.73
CA ASP A 300 43.65 5.93 18.05
C ASP A 300 43.48 4.62 18.82
N ALA A 301 43.31 4.67 20.14
CA ALA A 301 43.05 3.51 20.95
C ALA A 301 41.67 2.88 20.61
N ASP A 302 40.64 3.73 20.39
CA ASP A 302 39.31 3.29 19.97
C ASP A 302 39.29 2.75 18.54
N VAL A 303 40.01 3.39 17.63
CA VAL A 303 40.19 2.86 16.28
C VAL A 303 40.83 1.47 16.29
N ARG A 304 41.91 1.28 17.07
CA ARG A 304 42.55 -0.04 17.24
C ARG A 304 41.59 -1.06 17.89
N ALA A 305 40.75 -0.64 18.84
CA ALA A 305 39.75 -1.52 19.44
C ALA A 305 38.67 -1.94 18.42
N LEU A 306 38.24 -1.05 17.53
CA LEU A 306 37.30 -1.33 16.47
C LEU A 306 37.89 -2.31 15.46
N ILE A 307 39.16 -2.12 15.08
CA ILE A 307 39.89 -3.05 14.20
C ILE A 307 39.98 -4.44 14.85
N ARG A 308 40.37 -4.53 16.13
CA ARG A 308 40.38 -5.84 16.84
C ARG A 308 39.01 -6.50 16.87
N LYS A 309 37.92 -5.72 17.04
CA LYS A 309 36.57 -6.26 17.01
C LYS A 309 36.19 -6.78 15.64
N THR A 310 36.54 -6.04 14.57
CA THR A 310 36.33 -6.45 13.17
C THR A 310 37.07 -7.78 12.87
N GLU A 311 38.32 -7.93 13.32
CA GLU A 311 39.08 -9.17 13.18
C GLU A 311 38.44 -10.33 13.97
N ALA A 312 37.95 -10.07 15.17
CA ALA A 312 37.22 -11.07 15.94
C ALA A 312 35.96 -11.55 15.22
N MET A 313 35.22 -10.66 14.55
CA MET A 313 34.05 -11.04 13.75
C MET A 313 34.45 -11.80 12.50
N ARG A 314 35.55 -11.39 11.84
CA ARG A 314 36.10 -12.12 10.69
C ARG A 314 36.48 -13.56 11.07
N ALA A 315 37.13 -13.75 12.22
CA ALA A 315 37.47 -15.08 12.76
C ALA A 315 36.22 -15.96 13.06
N LEU A 316 35.06 -15.35 13.23
CA LEU A 316 33.77 -16.05 13.36
C LEU A 316 33.13 -16.36 12.00
N GLY A 317 33.72 -15.89 10.89
CA GLY A 317 33.32 -16.18 9.53
C GLY A 317 32.55 -15.08 8.81
N PHE A 318 32.50 -13.86 9.36
CA PHE A 318 31.99 -12.69 8.65
C PHE A 318 32.97 -12.24 7.57
N GLY A 319 32.48 -12.10 6.34
CA GLY A 319 33.29 -11.77 5.18
C GLY A 319 33.20 -10.32 4.72
N ALA A 320 32.17 -9.58 5.14
CA ALA A 320 31.94 -8.19 4.80
C ALA A 320 31.62 -7.34 6.04
N PHE A 321 31.95 -6.05 5.98
CA PHE A 321 31.83 -5.15 7.14
C PHE A 321 31.15 -3.84 6.77
N GLN A 322 30.28 -3.34 7.65
CA GLN A 322 29.66 -2.04 7.54
C GLN A 322 29.85 -1.23 8.83
N LEU A 323 30.32 -0.01 8.69
CA LEU A 323 30.41 0.98 9.78
C LEU A 323 29.21 1.92 9.68
N GLN A 324 28.44 2.07 10.78
CA GLN A 324 27.19 2.82 10.80
C GLN A 324 27.28 4.04 11.70
N PHE A 325 27.01 5.21 11.13
CA PHE A 325 26.84 6.50 11.81
C PHE A 325 25.47 7.13 11.54
N GLN A 326 24.47 6.32 11.13
CA GLN A 326 23.10 6.83 11.04
C GLN A 326 22.64 7.36 12.41
N ASP A 327 21.82 8.39 12.38
CA ASP A 327 21.14 8.97 13.56
C ASP A 327 22.11 9.47 14.65
N VAL A 328 23.36 9.79 14.26
CA VAL A 328 24.36 10.39 15.15
C VAL A 328 24.33 11.92 15.02
N SER A 329 24.37 12.64 16.14
CA SER A 329 24.44 14.10 16.16
C SER A 329 25.72 14.61 15.47
N TYR A 330 25.65 15.77 14.83
CA TYR A 330 26.82 16.45 14.27
C TYR A 330 27.73 17.11 15.30
N SER A 331 27.21 17.33 16.52
CA SER A 331 27.86 18.19 17.52
C SER A 331 27.89 17.60 18.93
N GLU A 332 27.17 16.50 19.15
CA GLU A 332 27.19 15.78 20.42
C GLU A 332 28.24 14.69 20.40
N TRP A 333 29.43 15.02 20.86
CA TRP A 333 30.56 14.11 20.87
C TRP A 333 30.56 13.22 22.12
N HIS A 334 31.11 12.00 21.98
CA HIS A 334 31.31 11.10 23.10
C HIS A 334 32.42 11.54 24.05
N CYS A 335 33.41 12.29 23.59
CA CYS A 335 34.52 12.79 24.36
C CYS A 335 34.90 14.23 23.93
N GLU A 336 35.45 15.00 24.83
CA GLU A 336 35.89 16.40 24.61
C GLU A 336 36.95 16.51 23.50
N ALA A 337 37.89 15.56 23.43
CA ALA A 337 38.92 15.51 22.40
C ALA A 337 38.35 15.45 20.96
N ASP A 338 37.13 14.96 20.73
CA ASP A 338 36.48 15.02 19.44
C ASP A 338 36.04 16.44 19.10
N ALA A 339 35.49 17.18 20.07
CA ALA A 339 35.12 18.58 19.90
C ALA A 339 36.34 19.47 19.66
N GLU A 340 37.42 19.25 20.41
CA GLU A 340 38.68 19.97 20.22
C GLU A 340 39.30 19.73 18.86
N ARG A 341 39.33 18.47 18.40
CA ARG A 341 39.98 18.08 17.14
C ARG A 341 39.18 18.46 15.91
N PHE A 342 37.86 18.26 15.91
CA PHE A 342 37.02 18.39 14.71
C PHE A 342 36.15 19.65 14.72
N GLY A 343 35.89 20.25 15.90
CA GLY A 343 34.92 21.31 16.07
C GLY A 343 33.50 20.76 16.15
N SER A 344 32.51 21.51 15.65
CA SER A 344 31.11 21.11 15.63
C SER A 344 30.46 21.30 14.26
N GLY A 345 29.32 20.67 14.07
CA GLY A 345 28.47 20.78 12.88
C GLY A 345 28.79 19.76 11.79
N PRO A 346 28.06 19.83 10.66
CA PRO A 346 28.03 18.77 9.65
C PRO A 346 29.40 18.43 9.03
N ARG A 347 30.24 19.44 8.78
CA ARG A 347 31.60 19.23 8.23
C ARG A 347 32.52 18.53 9.22
N ALA A 348 32.43 18.91 10.51
CA ALA A 348 33.22 18.30 11.58
C ALA A 348 32.88 16.81 11.70
N ALA A 349 31.59 16.48 11.76
CA ALA A 349 31.11 15.10 11.80
C ALA A 349 31.58 14.29 10.59
N ALA A 350 31.51 14.84 9.38
CA ALA A 350 31.94 14.18 8.16
C ALA A 350 33.44 13.81 8.20
N ARG A 351 34.33 14.73 8.66
CA ARG A 351 35.76 14.45 8.83
C ARG A 351 36.04 13.38 9.88
N ALA A 352 35.31 13.43 11.01
CA ALA A 352 35.48 12.46 12.07
C ALA A 352 35.03 11.04 11.61
N HIS A 353 33.89 10.94 10.92
CA HIS A 353 33.40 9.68 10.38
C HIS A 353 34.32 9.12 9.31
N ALA A 354 34.81 9.97 8.39
CA ALA A 354 35.76 9.57 7.35
C ALA A 354 37.08 9.05 7.96
N ARG A 355 37.60 9.70 9.00
CA ARG A 355 38.83 9.26 9.68
C ARG A 355 38.70 7.82 10.17
N VAL A 356 37.64 7.49 10.85
CA VAL A 356 37.42 6.13 11.40
C VAL A 356 37.22 5.13 10.25
N ALA A 357 36.38 5.48 9.27
CA ALA A 357 36.12 4.62 8.13
C ALA A 357 37.37 4.33 7.31
N ASN A 358 38.19 5.35 7.02
CA ASN A 358 39.46 5.19 6.27
C ASN A 358 40.45 4.29 7.02
N ALA A 359 40.58 4.47 8.35
CA ALA A 359 41.47 3.63 9.14
C ALA A 359 41.08 2.14 9.11
N VAL A 360 39.77 1.85 9.22
CA VAL A 360 39.27 0.46 9.12
C VAL A 360 39.41 -0.07 7.69
N ALA A 361 39.06 0.75 6.67
CA ALA A 361 39.14 0.35 5.27
C ALA A 361 40.57 0.03 4.84
N ARG A 362 41.53 0.87 5.19
CA ARG A 362 42.99 0.63 4.91
C ARG A 362 43.45 -0.66 5.58
N TYR A 363 43.13 -0.84 6.86
CA TYR A 363 43.49 -2.07 7.57
C TYR A 363 42.96 -3.32 6.87
N LEU A 364 41.68 -3.29 6.46
CA LEU A 364 41.05 -4.42 5.75
C LEU A 364 41.69 -4.67 4.39
N ALA A 365 42.03 -3.62 3.63
CA ALA A 365 42.66 -3.73 2.32
C ALA A 365 44.09 -4.30 2.44
N ASP A 366 44.88 -3.83 3.41
CA ASP A 366 46.27 -4.26 3.63
C ASP A 366 46.33 -5.71 4.17
N ARG A 367 45.45 -6.04 5.11
CA ARG A 367 45.51 -7.34 5.80
C ARG A 367 44.75 -8.44 5.05
N HIS A 368 43.74 -8.08 4.27
CA HIS A 368 42.84 -9.01 3.58
C HIS A 368 42.61 -8.59 2.12
N PRO A 369 43.67 -8.54 1.31
CA PRO A 369 43.60 -8.11 -0.09
C PRO A 369 42.59 -8.96 -0.88
N GLY A 370 41.76 -8.32 -1.74
CA GLY A 370 40.71 -8.97 -2.53
C GLY A 370 39.42 -9.23 -1.76
N GLY A 371 39.32 -8.87 -0.49
CA GLY A 371 38.07 -8.90 0.26
C GLY A 371 37.07 -7.80 -0.16
N PRO A 372 35.78 -7.91 0.22
CA PRO A 372 34.79 -6.88 -0.03
C PRO A 372 35.19 -5.53 0.59
N ALA A 373 34.92 -4.44 -0.12
CA ALA A 373 35.14 -3.08 0.38
C ALA A 373 34.34 -2.81 1.65
N LEU A 374 34.88 -2.00 2.56
CA LEU A 374 34.14 -1.48 3.70
C LEU A 374 32.97 -0.62 3.20
N THR A 375 31.79 -0.83 3.78
CA THR A 375 30.63 0.03 3.57
C THR A 375 30.47 1.01 4.73
N LEU A 376 30.29 2.29 4.46
CA LEU A 376 29.94 3.31 5.44
C LEU A 376 28.46 3.68 5.30
N MET A 377 27.65 3.54 6.37
CA MET A 377 26.35 4.18 6.48
C MET A 377 26.56 5.55 7.14
N PRO A 378 26.44 6.65 6.39
CA PRO A 378 26.68 7.99 6.92
C PRO A 378 25.48 8.48 7.74
N THR A 379 25.63 9.57 8.47
CA THR A 379 24.52 10.25 9.16
C THR A 379 23.46 10.72 8.16
N GLU A 380 23.89 11.25 7.02
CA GLU A 380 23.00 11.71 5.95
C GLU A 380 22.86 10.64 4.86
N TYR A 381 22.14 9.59 5.14
CA TYR A 381 21.94 8.42 4.27
C TYR A 381 20.70 8.50 3.37
N TYR A 382 19.77 9.49 3.61
CA TYR A 382 18.49 9.58 2.90
C TYR A 382 18.19 10.98 2.32
N GLN A 383 19.02 11.98 2.61
CA GLN A 383 18.80 13.37 2.20
C GLN A 383 18.90 13.51 0.68
N ASP A 384 18.25 14.52 0.14
CA ASP A 384 18.42 14.93 -1.24
C ASP A 384 19.54 15.97 -1.38
N GLY A 385 20.18 15.99 -2.55
CA GLY A 385 21.18 16.99 -2.93
C GLY A 385 22.50 16.96 -2.17
N ALA A 386 23.30 17.99 -2.40
CA ALA A 386 24.64 18.15 -1.87
C ALA A 386 24.68 19.02 -0.61
N THR A 387 24.57 18.41 0.55
CA THR A 387 24.68 19.07 1.85
C THR A 387 26.14 19.39 2.22
N ALA A 388 26.36 20.15 3.27
CA ALA A 388 27.69 20.42 3.81
C ALA A 388 28.39 19.14 4.31
N TYR A 389 27.63 18.24 4.96
CA TYR A 389 28.13 16.95 5.41
C TYR A 389 28.56 16.06 4.24
N ARG A 390 27.69 15.89 3.24
CA ARG A 390 27.92 14.99 2.09
C ARG A 390 29.10 15.44 1.23
N ARG A 391 29.23 16.76 0.99
CA ARG A 391 30.38 17.30 0.25
C ARG A 391 31.70 17.09 0.99
N GLU A 392 31.71 17.33 2.29
CA GLU A 392 32.95 17.13 3.11
C GLU A 392 33.29 15.63 3.17
N LEU A 393 32.27 14.76 3.38
CA LEU A 393 32.48 13.31 3.41
C LEU A 393 33.06 12.79 2.08
N ALA A 394 32.51 13.25 0.96
CA ALA A 394 32.97 12.85 -0.38
C ALA A 394 34.43 13.23 -0.66
N GLY A 395 34.94 14.30 -0.05
CA GLY A 395 36.36 14.72 -0.17
C GLY A 395 37.29 14.06 0.84
N ALA A 396 36.77 13.64 2.00
CA ALA A 396 37.57 13.10 3.11
C ALA A 396 37.65 11.57 3.15
N LEU A 397 36.68 10.87 2.52
CA LEU A 397 36.56 9.41 2.54
C LEU A 397 37.49 8.78 1.46
N ASP A 398 38.21 7.73 1.81
CA ASP A 398 39.08 6.99 0.87
C ASP A 398 38.24 6.36 -0.26
N ALA A 399 38.74 6.45 -1.51
CA ALA A 399 38.00 6.03 -2.72
C ALA A 399 37.51 4.55 -2.71
N GLY A 400 38.19 3.68 -1.96
CA GLY A 400 37.83 2.27 -1.82
C GLY A 400 36.63 2.01 -0.90
N VAL A 401 36.10 3.01 -0.19
CA VAL A 401 34.96 2.84 0.71
C VAL A 401 33.66 3.00 -0.07
N GLN A 402 32.69 2.10 0.16
CA GLN A 402 31.35 2.20 -0.37
C GLN A 402 30.46 2.98 0.59
N VAL A 403 29.45 3.69 0.08
CA VAL A 403 28.51 4.45 0.90
C VAL A 403 27.12 3.85 0.81
N ALA A 404 26.52 3.56 1.97
CA ALA A 404 25.16 3.09 2.05
C ALA A 404 24.16 4.26 1.95
N TRP A 405 23.09 4.04 1.21
CA TRP A 405 22.05 5.02 0.89
C TRP A 405 20.68 4.33 0.80
N THR A 406 19.62 4.94 1.33
CA THR A 406 18.28 4.34 1.37
C THR A 406 17.33 4.84 0.28
N GLY A 407 17.77 5.76 -0.56
CA GLY A 407 16.91 6.55 -1.44
C GLY A 407 16.70 7.96 -0.90
N VAL A 408 15.91 8.77 -1.58
CA VAL A 408 15.46 10.07 -1.07
C VAL A 408 14.31 9.81 -0.07
N GLY A 409 14.62 9.94 1.20
CA GLY A 409 13.79 9.54 2.34
C GLY A 409 14.26 8.26 3.03
N VAL A 410 13.90 8.10 4.31
CA VAL A 410 14.25 6.92 5.12
C VAL A 410 13.56 5.66 4.58
N VAL A 411 12.27 5.78 4.24
CA VAL A 411 11.46 4.72 3.60
C VAL A 411 10.85 5.31 2.33
N PRO A 412 11.60 5.40 1.23
CA PRO A 412 11.13 6.06 0.01
C PRO A 412 10.06 5.24 -0.70
N ARG A 413 9.03 5.91 -1.19
CA ARG A 413 8.00 5.28 -2.01
C ARG A 413 8.57 4.76 -3.35
N THR A 414 9.47 5.54 -3.94
CA THR A 414 10.15 5.21 -5.20
C THR A 414 11.64 5.44 -5.06
N ILE A 415 12.44 4.69 -5.80
CA ILE A 415 13.87 4.93 -6.01
C ILE A 415 14.11 4.88 -7.51
N THR A 416 14.55 6.01 -8.09
CA THR A 416 14.79 6.14 -9.52
C THR A 416 16.27 6.08 -9.85
N GLY A 417 16.59 5.75 -11.10
CA GLY A 417 17.98 5.79 -11.60
C GLY A 417 18.57 7.20 -11.57
N ARG A 418 17.73 8.24 -11.71
CA ARG A 418 18.15 9.64 -11.60
C ARG A 418 18.59 9.98 -10.17
N GLU A 419 17.79 9.63 -9.16
CA GLU A 419 18.14 9.85 -7.75
C GLU A 419 19.44 9.13 -7.39
N LEU A 420 19.62 7.87 -7.83
CA LEU A 420 20.86 7.13 -7.63
C LEU A 420 22.06 7.83 -8.30
N ALA A 421 21.90 8.31 -9.54
CA ALA A 421 22.97 9.01 -10.25
C ALA A 421 23.35 10.31 -9.52
N THR A 422 22.37 11.11 -9.10
CA THR A 422 22.59 12.34 -8.32
C THR A 422 23.29 12.05 -7.00
N ALA A 423 22.86 11.02 -6.25
CA ALA A 423 23.52 10.62 -5.02
C ALA A 423 24.98 10.17 -5.25
N ARG A 424 25.26 9.45 -6.36
CA ARG A 424 26.63 9.06 -6.73
C ARG A 424 27.52 10.27 -7.06
N GLU A 425 26.98 11.27 -7.74
CA GLU A 425 27.70 12.51 -8.03
C GLU A 425 28.06 13.28 -6.75
N VAL A 426 27.13 13.29 -5.78
CA VAL A 426 27.32 13.96 -4.49
C VAL A 426 28.33 13.25 -3.62
N PHE A 427 28.19 11.94 -3.43
CA PHE A 427 29.08 11.16 -2.58
C PHE A 427 30.41 10.81 -3.23
N ARG A 428 30.48 10.73 -4.56
CA ARG A 428 31.67 10.32 -5.35
C ARG A 428 32.17 8.91 -5.02
N HIS A 429 31.34 8.07 -4.44
CA HIS A 429 31.63 6.70 -4.04
C HIS A 429 30.64 5.71 -4.65
N PRO A 430 31.00 4.43 -4.78
CA PRO A 430 30.02 3.39 -5.12
C PRO A 430 28.94 3.32 -4.05
N LEU A 431 27.64 3.32 -4.45
CA LEU A 431 26.53 3.30 -3.53
C LEU A 431 26.01 1.89 -3.29
N VAL A 432 25.82 1.54 -2.03
CA VAL A 432 25.06 0.38 -1.57
C VAL A 432 23.64 0.86 -1.30
N THR A 433 22.69 0.45 -2.13
CA THR A 433 21.28 0.74 -1.88
C THR A 433 20.77 -0.18 -0.78
N MET A 434 20.53 0.39 0.42
CA MET A 434 19.88 -0.28 1.56
C MET A 434 18.42 0.12 1.60
N ASP A 435 17.58 -0.66 0.96
CA ASP A 435 16.17 -0.34 0.79
C ASP A 435 15.36 -0.72 2.04
N ASN A 436 14.74 0.26 2.68
CA ASN A 436 13.92 0.06 3.86
C ASN A 436 12.53 -0.49 3.51
N TYR A 437 12.49 -1.59 2.75
CA TYR A 437 11.31 -2.39 2.47
C TYR A 437 11.69 -3.89 2.53
N PRO A 438 10.95 -4.73 3.25
CA PRO A 438 9.65 -4.49 3.90
C PRO A 438 9.69 -4.09 5.39
N VAL A 439 10.76 -3.52 5.91
CA VAL A 439 10.86 -3.16 7.33
C VAL A 439 9.58 -2.50 7.87
N ASN A 440 9.13 -2.90 9.06
CA ASN A 440 7.87 -2.47 9.66
C ASN A 440 7.99 -1.96 11.11
N ASP A 441 9.19 -1.67 11.58
CA ASP A 441 9.44 -1.24 12.97
C ASP A 441 8.80 0.13 13.28
N TYR A 442 8.57 0.97 12.29
CA TYR A 442 7.85 2.23 12.39
C TYR A 442 6.31 2.09 12.33
N ALA A 443 5.80 0.90 11.98
CA ALA A 443 4.37 0.59 11.85
C ALA A 443 4.11 -0.85 12.36
N GLN A 444 4.34 -1.05 13.65
CA GLN A 444 4.33 -2.37 14.31
C GLN A 444 2.94 -3.05 14.33
N ASP A 445 1.88 -2.28 14.07
CA ASP A 445 0.53 -2.81 13.87
C ASP A 445 0.33 -3.47 12.50
N ARG A 446 1.30 -3.38 11.57
CA ARG A 446 1.22 -3.85 10.19
C ARG A 446 2.32 -4.84 9.84
N VAL A 447 2.02 -5.72 8.90
CA VAL A 447 3.00 -6.50 8.14
C VAL A 447 2.89 -6.09 6.66
N PHE A 448 4.02 -5.97 5.98
CA PHE A 448 4.07 -5.50 4.59
C PHE A 448 4.35 -6.68 3.66
N LEU A 449 3.29 -7.33 3.18
CA LEU A 449 3.36 -8.56 2.39
C LEU A 449 3.19 -8.32 0.88
N GLY A 450 3.13 -7.06 0.45
CA GLY A 450 3.04 -6.68 -0.96
C GLY A 450 4.33 -6.95 -1.73
N PRO A 451 4.29 -6.97 -3.07
CA PRO A 451 5.47 -7.14 -3.90
C PRO A 451 6.39 -5.91 -3.86
N TYR A 452 7.67 -6.15 -4.10
CA TYR A 452 8.68 -5.11 -4.25
C TYR A 452 8.39 -4.27 -5.51
N THR A 453 8.11 -2.99 -5.34
CA THR A 453 7.70 -2.07 -6.42
C THR A 453 8.29 -0.68 -6.26
N GLY A 454 8.15 0.18 -7.28
CA GLY A 454 8.59 1.56 -7.22
C GLY A 454 10.11 1.76 -7.37
N ARG A 455 10.88 0.73 -7.76
CA ARG A 455 12.31 0.82 -8.03
C ARG A 455 12.56 0.62 -9.51
N GLU A 456 13.29 1.56 -10.11
CA GLU A 456 13.64 1.43 -11.53
C GLU A 456 14.77 0.40 -11.76
N PRO A 457 14.77 -0.31 -12.90
CA PRO A 457 15.84 -1.27 -13.22
C PRO A 457 17.25 -0.70 -13.14
N ALA A 458 17.41 0.61 -13.39
CA ALA A 458 18.68 1.32 -13.28
C ALA A 458 19.24 1.34 -11.85
N VAL A 459 18.38 1.23 -10.83
CA VAL A 459 18.80 1.15 -9.42
C VAL A 459 19.54 -0.15 -9.16
N ALA A 460 18.99 -1.27 -9.60
CA ALA A 460 19.63 -2.58 -9.46
C ALA A 460 20.97 -2.66 -10.24
N ALA A 461 21.01 -2.11 -11.46
CA ALA A 461 22.20 -2.13 -12.30
C ALA A 461 23.29 -1.15 -11.87
N GLY A 462 22.91 -0.04 -11.24
CA GLY A 462 23.82 1.05 -10.87
C GLY A 462 24.32 1.00 -9.43
N SER A 463 23.76 0.18 -8.57
CA SER A 463 24.16 0.00 -7.17
C SER A 463 25.32 -0.99 -7.05
N ALA A 464 26.27 -0.71 -6.16
CA ALA A 464 27.34 -1.65 -5.79
C ALA A 464 26.74 -2.89 -5.08
N ALA A 465 25.67 -2.68 -4.29
CA ALA A 465 24.84 -3.72 -3.71
C ALA A 465 23.41 -3.24 -3.59
N LEU A 466 22.43 -4.17 -3.62
CA LEU A 466 21.02 -3.94 -3.32
C LEU A 466 20.60 -4.85 -2.16
N LEU A 467 20.34 -4.26 -1.01
CA LEU A 467 19.99 -4.97 0.23
C LEU A 467 18.61 -4.51 0.70
N ALA A 468 17.68 -5.44 0.85
CA ALA A 468 16.34 -5.18 1.36
C ALA A 468 16.30 -5.36 2.89
N ASN A 469 15.80 -4.35 3.62
CA ASN A 469 15.67 -4.42 5.07
C ASN A 469 14.38 -5.13 5.46
N ALA A 470 14.50 -6.22 6.19
CA ALA A 470 13.40 -7.13 6.51
C ALA A 470 12.51 -6.63 7.66
N MET A 471 11.33 -7.25 7.83
CA MET A 471 10.45 -7.07 9.00
C MET A 471 10.98 -7.86 10.21
N ALA A 472 10.45 -7.52 11.41
CA ALA A 472 10.63 -8.33 12.61
C ALA A 472 10.12 -9.78 12.43
N GLN A 473 9.13 -10.01 11.57
CA GLN A 473 8.55 -11.30 11.19
C GLN A 473 9.39 -11.94 10.08
N ALA A 474 10.26 -12.88 10.46
CA ALA A 474 11.24 -13.49 9.56
C ALA A 474 10.60 -14.29 8.41
N GLU A 475 9.64 -15.17 8.74
CA GLU A 475 8.96 -16.01 7.75
C GLU A 475 8.06 -15.17 6.83
N ALA A 476 7.35 -14.19 7.40
CA ALA A 476 6.51 -13.27 6.64
C ALA A 476 7.34 -12.40 5.67
N SER A 477 8.56 -12.01 6.06
CA SER A 477 9.49 -11.26 5.23
C SER A 477 9.88 -11.99 3.94
N ARG A 478 9.79 -13.33 3.91
CA ARG A 478 10.15 -14.09 2.69
C ARG A 478 9.28 -13.74 1.50
N ILE A 479 8.03 -13.34 1.70
CA ILE A 479 7.14 -12.94 0.59
C ILE A 479 7.70 -11.73 -0.18
N PRO A 480 7.89 -10.55 0.44
CA PRO A 480 8.48 -9.41 -0.26
C PRO A 480 9.97 -9.62 -0.61
N LEU A 481 10.76 -10.32 0.21
CA LEU A 481 12.17 -10.60 -0.08
C LEU A 481 12.37 -11.53 -1.29
N PHE A 482 11.44 -12.45 -1.56
CA PHE A 482 11.45 -13.26 -2.78
C PHE A 482 11.33 -12.35 -4.02
N THR A 483 10.42 -11.39 -3.95
CA THR A 483 10.19 -10.46 -5.07
C THR A 483 11.33 -9.46 -5.24
N ALA A 484 11.96 -9.03 -4.14
CA ALA A 484 13.17 -8.21 -4.19
C ALA A 484 14.38 -8.99 -4.78
N ALA A 485 14.50 -10.29 -4.46
CA ALA A 485 15.52 -11.15 -5.07
C ALA A 485 15.32 -11.33 -6.57
N ASP A 486 14.07 -11.52 -7.02
CA ASP A 486 13.73 -11.61 -8.45
C ASP A 486 14.03 -10.29 -9.18
N PHE A 487 13.68 -9.15 -8.58
CA PHE A 487 14.04 -7.83 -9.11
C PHE A 487 15.56 -7.65 -9.22
N ALA A 488 16.31 -7.93 -8.16
CA ALA A 488 17.76 -7.76 -8.16
C ALA A 488 18.47 -8.73 -9.13
N TRP A 489 17.87 -9.90 -9.38
CA TRP A 489 18.39 -10.87 -10.33
C TRP A 489 18.15 -10.47 -11.77
N ASN A 490 16.91 -10.07 -12.11
CA ASN A 490 16.55 -9.73 -13.50
C ASN A 490 15.61 -8.51 -13.54
N PRO A 491 16.12 -7.30 -13.29
CA PRO A 491 15.31 -6.10 -13.14
C PRO A 491 14.54 -5.71 -14.40
N ARG A 492 15.04 -6.05 -15.60
CA ARG A 492 14.39 -5.72 -16.88
C ARG A 492 13.10 -6.51 -17.13
N PHE A 493 13.08 -7.77 -16.70
CA PHE A 493 11.96 -8.69 -16.95
C PHE A 493 11.16 -8.98 -15.67
N TYR A 494 11.45 -8.28 -14.59
CA TYR A 494 10.71 -8.39 -13.34
C TYR A 494 9.23 -8.04 -13.53
N ARG A 495 8.35 -8.91 -13.00
CA ARG A 495 6.90 -8.77 -13.01
C ARG A 495 6.38 -8.88 -11.59
N PRO A 496 6.11 -7.75 -10.88
CA PRO A 496 5.81 -7.77 -9.45
C PRO A 496 4.73 -8.75 -9.04
N GLN A 497 3.59 -8.77 -9.76
CA GLN A 497 2.46 -9.63 -9.41
C GLN A 497 2.69 -11.12 -9.70
N GLU A 498 3.46 -11.45 -10.73
CA GLU A 498 3.81 -12.83 -11.05
C GLU A 498 4.83 -13.37 -10.03
N SER A 499 5.85 -12.58 -9.71
CA SER A 499 6.85 -12.88 -8.69
C SER A 499 6.22 -13.04 -7.31
N TRP A 500 5.25 -12.17 -6.97
CA TRP A 500 4.53 -12.23 -5.70
C TRP A 500 3.69 -13.51 -5.56
N ARG A 501 2.99 -13.93 -6.60
CA ARG A 501 2.27 -15.22 -6.60
C ARG A 501 3.22 -16.39 -6.40
N ALA A 502 4.37 -16.36 -7.10
CA ALA A 502 5.39 -17.41 -6.94
C ALA A 502 5.98 -17.44 -5.52
N ALA A 503 6.11 -16.29 -4.85
CA ALA A 503 6.50 -16.22 -3.45
C ALA A 503 5.50 -16.91 -2.51
N LEU A 504 4.20 -16.70 -2.76
CA LEU A 504 3.13 -17.37 -1.99
C LEU A 504 3.12 -18.88 -2.26
N ASP A 505 3.34 -19.30 -3.50
CA ASP A 505 3.41 -20.72 -3.88
C ASP A 505 4.65 -21.41 -3.26
N ASP A 506 5.82 -20.74 -3.23
CA ASP A 506 7.04 -21.23 -2.57
C ASP A 506 6.79 -21.46 -1.07
N LEU A 507 6.15 -20.49 -0.41
CA LEU A 507 5.84 -20.57 1.03
C LEU A 507 4.72 -21.57 1.34
N ALA A 508 3.80 -21.81 0.40
CA ALA A 508 2.76 -22.83 0.51
C ALA A 508 3.29 -24.25 0.40
N ALA A 509 4.48 -24.44 -0.19
CA ALA A 509 5.15 -25.73 -0.35
C ALA A 509 4.27 -26.81 -1.04
N GLY A 510 3.46 -26.41 -2.04
CA GLY A 510 2.58 -27.28 -2.81
C GLY A 510 1.20 -27.55 -2.19
N ASP A 511 0.89 -27.01 -1.01
CA ASP A 511 -0.44 -27.11 -0.39
C ASP A 511 -1.36 -26.00 -0.93
N GLY A 512 -2.35 -26.37 -1.76
CA GLY A 512 -3.27 -25.42 -2.38
C GLY A 512 -4.14 -24.66 -1.36
N ARG A 513 -4.55 -25.29 -0.25
CA ARG A 513 -5.34 -24.60 0.80
C ARG A 513 -4.50 -23.56 1.55
N ARG A 514 -3.22 -23.88 1.76
CA ARG A 514 -2.25 -22.94 2.34
C ARG A 514 -1.98 -21.78 1.39
N ALA A 515 -1.85 -22.05 0.08
CA ALA A 515 -1.67 -21.02 -0.93
C ALA A 515 -2.84 -20.01 -0.96
N GLU A 516 -4.09 -20.51 -0.88
CA GLU A 516 -5.28 -19.63 -0.76
C GLU A 516 -5.26 -18.77 0.51
N ALA A 517 -4.88 -19.35 1.65
CA ALA A 517 -4.79 -18.64 2.93
C ALA A 517 -3.68 -17.56 2.90
N LEU A 518 -2.52 -17.88 2.33
CA LEU A 518 -1.42 -16.93 2.13
C LEU A 518 -1.84 -15.80 1.19
N ALA A 519 -2.55 -16.10 0.12
CA ALA A 519 -3.06 -15.09 -0.82
C ALA A 519 -4.10 -14.16 -0.13
N ALA A 520 -4.95 -14.71 0.74
CA ALA A 520 -5.89 -13.92 1.52
C ALA A 520 -5.17 -13.02 2.54
N LEU A 521 -4.20 -13.57 3.30
CA LEU A 521 -3.41 -12.79 4.25
C LEU A 521 -2.63 -11.69 3.52
N ALA A 522 -1.77 -12.07 2.58
CA ALA A 522 -0.91 -11.12 1.89
C ALA A 522 -1.68 -10.11 1.02
N GLY A 523 -2.86 -10.48 0.51
CA GLY A 523 -3.73 -9.57 -0.23
C GLY A 523 -4.42 -8.51 0.64
N ASN A 524 -4.62 -8.78 1.94
CA ASN A 524 -5.18 -7.83 2.92
C ASN A 524 -4.12 -7.13 3.78
N ASP A 525 -2.84 -7.40 3.53
CA ASP A 525 -1.68 -6.78 4.17
C ASP A 525 -0.63 -6.37 3.11
N ALA A 526 -1.11 -6.02 1.90
CA ALA A 526 -0.25 -5.67 0.75
C ALA A 526 0.16 -4.20 0.73
N SER A 527 -0.59 -3.33 1.40
CA SER A 527 -0.32 -1.90 1.37
C SER A 527 0.87 -1.52 2.26
N SER A 528 1.63 -0.57 1.76
CA SER A 528 2.80 0.00 2.43
C SER A 528 3.06 1.38 1.87
N VAL A 529 4.14 2.03 2.29
CA VAL A 529 4.61 3.28 1.68
C VAL A 529 4.87 3.14 0.17
N LEU A 530 5.10 1.92 -0.35
CA LEU A 530 5.25 1.68 -1.79
C LEU A 530 3.95 1.92 -2.58
N GLY A 531 2.81 2.13 -1.89
CA GLY A 531 1.53 2.47 -2.50
C GLY A 531 0.80 1.30 -3.14
N GLY A 532 1.08 0.08 -2.73
CA GLY A 532 0.32 -1.11 -3.14
C GLY A 532 -1.15 -1.02 -2.71
N PRO A 533 -2.12 -1.45 -3.56
CA PRO A 533 -3.54 -1.39 -3.19
C PRO A 533 -3.88 -2.52 -2.21
N GLU A 534 -4.46 -2.12 -1.07
CA GLU A 534 -4.99 -3.05 -0.07
C GLU A 534 -6.21 -3.79 -0.60
N SER A 535 -6.31 -5.09 -0.30
CA SER A 535 -7.47 -5.95 -0.63
C SER A 535 -7.88 -5.86 -2.11
N ALA A 536 -6.93 -5.72 -3.03
CA ALA A 536 -7.18 -5.49 -4.45
C ALA A 536 -8.08 -6.57 -5.06
N TYR A 537 -7.93 -7.82 -4.65
CA TYR A 537 -8.72 -8.95 -5.12
C TYR A 537 -10.20 -8.92 -4.69
N LEU A 538 -10.50 -8.25 -3.56
CA LEU A 538 -11.88 -8.11 -3.05
C LEU A 538 -12.65 -6.98 -3.74
N ARG A 539 -11.99 -5.91 -4.18
CA ARG A 539 -12.64 -4.72 -4.74
C ARG A 539 -13.62 -5.04 -5.87
N PRO A 540 -13.27 -5.80 -6.92
CA PRO A 540 -14.22 -6.13 -8.00
C PRO A 540 -15.37 -7.02 -7.52
N LEU A 541 -15.15 -7.90 -6.53
CA LEU A 541 -16.19 -8.72 -5.93
C LEU A 541 -17.20 -7.87 -5.15
N LEU A 542 -16.70 -6.92 -4.34
CA LEU A 542 -17.51 -5.97 -3.57
C LEU A 542 -18.32 -5.04 -4.49
N GLU A 543 -17.69 -4.50 -5.53
CA GLU A 543 -18.38 -3.65 -6.53
C GLU A 543 -19.49 -4.42 -7.26
N THR A 544 -19.20 -5.63 -7.70
CA THR A 544 -20.18 -6.50 -8.36
C THR A 544 -21.34 -6.81 -7.42
N PHE A 545 -21.07 -7.20 -6.20
CA PHE A 545 -22.08 -7.45 -5.18
C PHE A 545 -23.01 -6.24 -4.97
N TRP A 546 -22.45 -5.05 -4.77
CA TRP A 546 -23.26 -3.85 -4.55
C TRP A 546 -24.03 -3.38 -5.79
N ARG A 547 -23.51 -3.62 -6.99
CA ARG A 547 -24.19 -3.28 -8.25
C ARG A 547 -25.38 -4.19 -8.53
N THR A 548 -25.27 -5.46 -8.18
CA THR A 548 -26.25 -6.49 -8.46
C THR A 548 -27.11 -6.86 -7.25
N ARG A 549 -27.08 -6.03 -6.19
CA ARG A 549 -27.85 -6.22 -4.97
C ARG A 549 -29.34 -6.36 -5.32
N GLY A 550 -29.90 -7.53 -5.01
CA GLY A 550 -31.29 -7.87 -5.33
C GLY A 550 -31.44 -9.00 -6.36
N SER A 551 -30.38 -9.41 -7.07
CA SER A 551 -30.37 -10.66 -7.84
C SER A 551 -29.63 -11.74 -7.05
N ALA A 552 -30.41 -12.69 -6.52
CA ALA A 552 -30.00 -13.67 -5.53
C ALA A 552 -28.88 -14.64 -5.95
N GLY A 553 -28.16 -15.18 -4.98
CA GLY A 553 -27.44 -16.46 -4.98
C GLY A 553 -26.09 -16.49 -5.66
N GLU A 554 -26.00 -16.58 -6.95
CA GLU A 554 -24.74 -16.88 -7.69
C GLU A 554 -23.70 -15.74 -7.65
N ARG A 555 -24.12 -14.48 -7.60
CA ARG A 555 -23.22 -13.32 -7.67
C ARG A 555 -22.58 -12.95 -6.35
N SER A 556 -23.00 -13.53 -5.24
CA SER A 556 -22.33 -13.41 -3.93
C SER A 556 -21.38 -14.57 -3.62
N ALA A 557 -21.40 -15.65 -4.42
CA ALA A 557 -20.63 -16.86 -4.17
C ALA A 557 -19.11 -16.60 -4.08
N GLY A 558 -18.56 -15.84 -5.01
CA GLY A 558 -17.14 -15.48 -5.00
C GLY A 558 -16.73 -14.67 -3.77
N LEU A 559 -17.56 -13.70 -3.37
CA LEU A 559 -17.31 -12.88 -2.17
C LEU A 559 -17.45 -13.71 -0.89
N ARG A 560 -18.46 -14.62 -0.83
CA ARG A 560 -18.62 -15.55 0.28
C ARG A 560 -17.43 -16.51 0.40
N ALA A 561 -16.96 -17.05 -0.72
CA ALA A 561 -15.77 -17.90 -0.76
C ALA A 561 -14.54 -17.16 -0.22
N ALA A 562 -14.32 -15.90 -0.65
CA ALA A 562 -13.22 -15.09 -0.16
C ALA A 562 -13.30 -14.86 1.37
N PHE A 563 -14.46 -14.48 1.92
CA PHE A 563 -14.62 -14.33 3.37
C PHE A 563 -14.50 -15.65 4.11
N THR A 564 -14.87 -16.77 3.49
CA THR A 564 -14.66 -18.11 4.08
C THR A 564 -13.18 -18.44 4.20
N VAL A 565 -12.38 -18.17 3.14
CA VAL A 565 -10.93 -18.35 3.19
C VAL A 565 -10.30 -17.47 4.27
N MET A 566 -10.71 -16.19 4.36
CA MET A 566 -10.22 -15.28 5.41
C MET A 566 -10.52 -15.83 6.81
N ARG A 567 -11.75 -16.31 7.07
CA ARG A 567 -12.12 -16.92 8.33
C ARG A 567 -11.28 -18.16 8.67
N GLU A 568 -10.95 -18.96 7.68
CA GLU A 568 -10.23 -20.22 7.85
C GLU A 568 -8.70 -20.06 7.83
N THR A 569 -8.18 -18.86 7.51
CA THR A 569 -6.75 -18.59 7.36
C THR A 569 -5.91 -19.05 8.56
N PRO A 570 -6.27 -18.80 9.83
CA PRO A 570 -5.48 -19.30 10.97
C PRO A 570 -5.37 -20.83 11.00
N ALA A 571 -6.45 -21.53 10.72
CA ALA A 571 -6.46 -23.00 10.70
C ALA A 571 -5.67 -23.58 9.50
N ARG A 572 -5.76 -22.94 8.35
CA ARG A 572 -5.06 -23.36 7.13
C ARG A 572 -3.54 -23.15 7.20
N LEU A 573 -3.08 -22.17 7.97
CA LEU A 573 -1.65 -21.91 8.22
C LEU A 573 -1.11 -22.61 9.46
N SER A 574 -1.95 -23.25 10.25
CA SER A 574 -1.57 -23.95 11.48
C SER A 574 -0.42 -24.92 11.25
N GLY A 575 0.50 -25.01 12.24
CA GLY A 575 1.68 -25.89 12.18
C GLY A 575 2.83 -25.35 11.32
N THR A 576 2.70 -24.15 10.73
CA THR A 576 3.82 -23.50 10.03
C THR A 576 4.54 -22.49 10.94
N PRO A 577 5.85 -22.25 10.76
CA PRO A 577 6.56 -21.19 11.48
C PRO A 577 5.93 -19.80 11.26
N LEU A 578 5.43 -19.52 10.06
CA LEU A 578 4.73 -18.29 9.72
C LEU A 578 3.51 -18.05 10.61
N ALA A 579 2.71 -19.09 10.91
CA ALA A 579 1.49 -18.95 11.70
C ALA A 579 1.73 -18.34 13.08
N LEU A 580 2.89 -18.61 13.69
CA LEU A 580 3.27 -18.05 14.99
C LEU A 580 3.63 -16.56 14.89
N GLU A 581 4.30 -16.17 13.81
CA GLU A 581 4.76 -14.79 13.60
C GLU A 581 3.62 -13.82 13.26
N VAL A 582 2.63 -14.30 12.51
CA VAL A 582 1.51 -13.45 11.99
C VAL A 582 0.17 -13.75 12.67
N GLU A 583 0.18 -14.43 13.81
CA GLU A 583 -1.03 -14.82 14.54
C GLU A 583 -1.99 -13.65 14.81
N PRO A 584 -1.54 -12.46 15.25
CA PRO A 584 -2.43 -11.32 15.47
C PRO A 584 -3.17 -10.90 14.20
N TRP A 585 -2.50 -10.85 13.06
CA TRP A 585 -3.06 -10.46 11.76
C TRP A 585 -3.99 -11.53 11.19
N THR A 586 -3.61 -12.81 11.27
CA THR A 586 -4.49 -13.90 10.80
C THR A 586 -5.75 -14.02 11.63
N ARG A 587 -5.68 -13.80 12.94
CA ARG A 587 -6.85 -13.76 13.83
C ARG A 587 -7.76 -12.57 13.49
N GLN A 588 -7.18 -11.39 13.21
CA GLN A 588 -7.95 -10.22 12.80
C GLN A 588 -8.59 -10.44 11.43
N LEU A 589 -7.85 -11.00 10.47
CA LEU A 589 -8.37 -11.39 9.16
C LEU A 589 -9.55 -12.36 9.28
N ALA A 590 -9.44 -13.36 10.16
CA ALA A 590 -10.53 -14.31 10.40
C ALA A 590 -11.80 -13.63 10.93
N ARG A 591 -11.65 -12.66 11.85
CA ARG A 591 -12.78 -11.86 12.36
C ARG A 591 -13.44 -11.05 11.24
N TYR A 592 -12.65 -10.47 10.34
CA TYR A 592 -13.18 -9.80 9.14
C TYR A 592 -13.91 -10.80 8.22
N GLY A 593 -13.40 -12.01 8.07
CA GLY A 593 -14.07 -13.10 7.34
C GLY A 593 -15.44 -13.44 7.95
N GLU A 594 -15.50 -13.62 9.26
CA GLU A 594 -16.75 -13.87 10.00
C GLU A 594 -17.73 -12.69 9.85
N ALA A 595 -17.25 -11.47 10.04
CA ALA A 595 -18.06 -10.26 9.90
C ALA A 595 -18.60 -10.08 8.46
N GLY A 596 -17.76 -10.40 7.47
CA GLY A 596 -18.13 -10.38 6.06
C GLY A 596 -19.23 -11.39 5.74
N LEU A 597 -19.14 -12.61 6.27
CA LEU A 597 -20.16 -13.64 6.12
C LEU A 597 -21.48 -13.22 6.80
N ALA A 598 -21.43 -12.72 8.03
CA ALA A 598 -22.59 -12.21 8.75
C ALA A 598 -23.26 -11.03 8.00
N ALA A 599 -22.45 -10.13 7.41
CA ALA A 599 -22.97 -9.04 6.58
C ALA A 599 -23.70 -9.56 5.33
N LEU A 600 -23.15 -10.57 4.65
CA LEU A 600 -23.80 -11.20 3.48
C LEU A 600 -25.10 -11.90 3.87
N ASP A 601 -25.13 -12.62 5.01
CA ASP A 601 -26.33 -13.29 5.50
C ASP A 601 -27.41 -12.28 5.88
N MET A 602 -27.05 -11.19 6.56
CA MET A 602 -27.93 -10.09 6.90
C MET A 602 -28.58 -9.47 5.63
N LEU A 603 -27.73 -9.17 4.62
CA LEU A 603 -28.20 -8.57 3.38
C LEU A 603 -29.05 -9.51 2.53
N ARG A 604 -28.79 -10.83 2.60
CA ARG A 604 -29.61 -11.86 1.98
C ARG A 604 -30.99 -11.95 2.67
N ALA A 605 -30.99 -12.02 3.99
CA ALA A 605 -32.26 -12.09 4.78
C ALA A 605 -33.15 -10.86 4.53
N GLN A 606 -32.56 -9.66 4.41
CA GLN A 606 -33.27 -8.46 3.97
C GLN A 606 -33.92 -8.66 2.59
N HIS A 607 -33.19 -9.26 1.65
CA HIS A 607 -33.70 -9.49 0.29
C HIS A 607 -34.84 -10.51 0.25
N THR A 608 -34.74 -11.59 1.03
CA THR A 608 -35.81 -12.62 1.14
C THR A 608 -36.97 -12.22 2.04
N GLY A 609 -36.89 -11.04 2.69
CA GLY A 609 -37.93 -10.56 3.59
C GLY A 609 -38.02 -11.33 4.92
N ASP A 610 -36.90 -11.87 5.40
CA ASP A 610 -36.78 -12.56 6.68
C ASP A 610 -36.25 -11.62 7.78
N PRO A 611 -37.12 -11.00 8.59
CA PRO A 611 -36.71 -10.05 9.61
C PRO A 611 -35.96 -10.73 10.78
N ALA A 612 -36.28 -11.99 11.09
CA ALA A 612 -35.66 -12.72 12.19
C ALA A 612 -34.19 -13.05 11.88
N ALA A 613 -33.93 -13.64 10.70
CA ALA A 613 -32.58 -13.92 10.25
C ALA A 613 -31.77 -12.62 10.06
N ALA A 614 -32.38 -11.56 9.51
CA ALA A 614 -31.73 -10.27 9.33
C ALA A 614 -31.31 -9.63 10.66
N TRP A 615 -32.19 -9.67 11.68
CA TRP A 615 -31.87 -9.14 13.01
C TRP A 615 -30.79 -9.95 13.72
N THR A 616 -30.86 -11.28 13.65
CA THR A 616 -29.82 -12.16 14.22
C THR A 616 -28.44 -11.85 13.62
N ALA A 617 -28.37 -11.75 12.29
CA ALA A 617 -27.12 -11.43 11.60
C ALA A 617 -26.62 -10.01 11.90
N TYR A 618 -27.51 -9.02 12.04
CA TYR A 618 -27.17 -7.65 12.44
C TYR A 618 -26.51 -7.62 13.82
N ARG A 619 -27.08 -8.33 14.81
CA ARG A 619 -26.52 -8.43 16.16
C ARG A 619 -25.15 -9.11 16.16
N THR A 620 -25.02 -10.20 15.41
CA THR A 620 -23.75 -10.91 15.25
C THR A 620 -22.69 -10.00 14.67
N LEU A 621 -23.04 -9.25 13.62
CA LEU A 621 -22.13 -8.30 13.00
C LEU A 621 -21.73 -7.16 13.95
N GLY A 622 -22.67 -6.66 14.78
CA GLY A 622 -22.39 -5.65 15.79
C GLY A 622 -21.34 -6.13 16.81
N ALA A 623 -21.54 -7.32 17.38
CA ALA A 623 -20.59 -7.92 18.32
C ALA A 623 -19.20 -8.19 17.70
N LEU A 624 -19.16 -8.60 16.43
CA LEU A 624 -17.90 -8.77 15.70
C LEU A 624 -17.19 -7.44 15.49
N ARG A 625 -17.93 -6.36 15.19
CA ARG A 625 -17.32 -5.01 15.04
C ARG A 625 -16.67 -4.50 16.31
N GLU A 626 -17.26 -4.73 17.47
CA GLU A 626 -16.65 -4.38 18.75
C GLU A 626 -15.30 -5.10 18.92
N ARG A 627 -15.25 -6.40 18.58
CA ARG A 627 -14.01 -7.18 18.63
C ARG A 627 -12.98 -6.75 17.59
N LEU A 628 -13.41 -6.33 16.40
CA LEU A 628 -12.55 -5.78 15.35
C LEU A 628 -11.91 -4.47 15.81
N GLY A 629 -12.68 -3.56 16.42
CA GLY A 629 -12.19 -2.28 16.92
C GLY A 629 -11.25 -2.38 18.13
N ALA A 630 -11.27 -3.52 18.86
CA ALA A 630 -10.38 -3.77 19.99
C ALA A 630 -8.99 -4.33 19.57
N ALA A 631 -8.80 -4.69 18.31
CA ALA A 631 -7.53 -5.22 17.83
C ALA A 631 -6.47 -4.12 17.71
N ARG A 632 -5.20 -4.52 17.95
CA ARG A 632 -4.03 -3.63 17.83
C ARG A 632 -3.33 -3.73 16.48
N VAL A 633 -3.84 -4.57 15.57
CA VAL A 633 -3.27 -4.78 14.25
C VAL A 633 -4.23 -4.34 13.16
N THR A 634 -3.67 -3.86 12.07
CA THR A 634 -4.41 -3.36 10.90
C THR A 634 -4.40 -4.41 9.80
N VAL A 635 -5.58 -4.70 9.22
CA VAL A 635 -5.79 -5.66 8.13
C VAL A 635 -6.88 -5.12 7.20
N GLY A 636 -6.67 -5.11 5.89
CA GLY A 636 -7.66 -4.74 4.89
C GLY A 636 -8.10 -3.27 4.95
N ASP A 637 -7.14 -2.39 5.27
CA ASP A 637 -7.35 -0.96 5.48
C ASP A 637 -8.04 -0.29 4.29
N GLY A 638 -9.03 0.57 4.59
CA GLY A 638 -9.80 1.31 3.57
C GLY A 638 -10.72 0.44 2.69
N VAL A 639 -10.88 -0.87 2.96
CA VAL A 639 -11.73 -1.78 2.17
C VAL A 639 -12.72 -2.55 3.02
N LEU A 640 -12.26 -3.25 4.06
CA LEU A 640 -13.11 -4.14 4.84
C LEU A 640 -14.09 -3.38 5.72
N ASP A 641 -13.63 -2.41 6.50
CA ASP A 641 -14.50 -1.59 7.35
C ASP A 641 -15.53 -0.77 6.58
N PRO A 642 -15.23 -0.13 5.46
CA PRO A 642 -16.23 0.53 4.61
C PRO A 642 -17.31 -0.42 4.11
N PHE A 643 -16.98 -1.67 3.78
CA PHE A 643 -17.97 -2.68 3.39
C PHE A 643 -18.92 -3.01 4.54
N LEU A 644 -18.40 -3.31 5.74
CA LEU A 644 -19.20 -3.63 6.91
C LEU A 644 -20.08 -2.45 7.34
N THR A 645 -19.53 -1.25 7.33
CA THR A 645 -20.26 -0.01 7.64
C THR A 645 -21.43 0.20 6.66
N ARG A 646 -21.19 -0.01 5.37
CA ARG A 646 -22.24 0.09 4.34
C ARG A 646 -23.33 -0.98 4.51
N ALA A 647 -22.94 -2.20 4.91
CA ALA A 647 -23.89 -3.27 5.18
C ALA A 647 -24.79 -2.94 6.37
N LEU A 648 -24.24 -2.46 7.47
CA LEU A 648 -24.99 -2.04 8.67
C LEU A 648 -25.96 -0.90 8.35
N ARG A 649 -25.51 0.14 7.67
CA ARG A 649 -26.39 1.25 7.23
C ARG A 649 -27.52 0.77 6.33
N ALA A 650 -27.27 -0.24 5.51
CA ALA A 650 -28.31 -0.84 4.68
C ALA A 650 -29.38 -1.55 5.51
N TYR A 651 -28.99 -2.26 6.58
CA TYR A 651 -29.91 -2.84 7.53
C TYR A 651 -30.69 -1.77 8.32
N GLU A 652 -29.98 -0.79 8.88
CA GLU A 652 -30.59 0.30 9.65
C GLU A 652 -31.67 1.03 8.84
N THR A 653 -31.39 1.30 7.55
CA THR A 653 -32.39 1.87 6.64
C THR A 653 -33.56 0.93 6.41
N TRP A 654 -33.31 -0.36 6.19
CA TRP A 654 -34.34 -1.38 5.96
C TRP A 654 -35.22 -1.58 7.18
N ALA A 655 -34.66 -1.59 8.39
CA ALA A 655 -35.37 -1.73 9.67
C ALA A 655 -36.00 -0.42 10.18
N GLY A 656 -35.69 0.72 9.52
CA GLY A 656 -36.21 2.04 9.95
C GLY A 656 -35.43 2.63 11.14
N LEU A 657 -34.20 2.21 11.39
CA LEU A 657 -33.37 2.70 12.51
C LEU A 657 -32.59 3.98 12.18
N GLY A 658 -32.33 4.24 10.90
CA GLY A 658 -31.59 5.42 10.44
C GLY A 658 -32.43 6.70 10.49
N ALA A 659 -31.79 7.87 10.70
CA ALA A 659 -32.40 9.18 10.54
C ALA A 659 -32.68 9.44 9.04
N GLY A 660 -33.86 9.07 8.52
CA GLY A 660 -34.32 9.39 7.18
C GLY A 660 -35.22 10.62 7.17
N PRO A 661 -35.32 11.37 6.04
CA PRO A 661 -36.31 12.41 5.86
C PRO A 661 -37.72 11.78 5.96
N GLY A 662 -38.47 12.12 6.97
CA GLY A 662 -39.77 11.58 7.29
C GLY A 662 -39.86 10.88 8.67
N ALA A 663 -38.77 10.82 9.39
CA ALA A 663 -38.75 10.41 10.79
C ALA A 663 -39.22 11.59 11.68
N ASP A 664 -40.46 11.98 11.56
CA ASP A 664 -41.23 12.55 12.69
C ASP A 664 -41.40 11.43 13.72
N ARG A 665 -40.28 10.96 14.27
CA ARG A 665 -40.29 10.03 15.41
C ARG A 665 -40.69 10.84 16.62
N GLY A 666 -41.84 10.57 17.14
CA GLY A 666 -42.32 11.10 18.41
C GLY A 666 -41.15 11.08 19.42
N GLY A 667 -41.12 12.10 20.26
CA GLY A 667 -40.01 12.44 21.15
C GLY A 667 -39.42 11.25 21.88
N ALA A 668 -38.19 11.44 22.37
CA ALA A 668 -37.38 10.48 23.11
C ALA A 668 -38.20 9.78 24.19
N GLY A 669 -38.76 8.64 23.86
CA GLY A 669 -39.36 7.74 24.80
C GLY A 669 -38.28 6.83 25.41
N ASP A 670 -38.56 6.21 26.53
CA ASP A 670 -37.72 5.24 27.25
C ASP A 670 -37.38 3.97 26.46
N GLY A 671 -37.47 4.00 25.12
CA GLY A 671 -37.30 2.86 24.22
C GLY A 671 -38.49 1.88 24.19
N ARG A 672 -39.44 2.09 25.04
CA ARG A 672 -40.62 1.20 25.26
C ARG A 672 -41.93 1.85 24.82
N THR A 673 -42.02 3.17 24.79
CA THR A 673 -43.18 3.96 24.38
C THR A 673 -42.74 5.06 23.41
N VAL A 674 -43.39 5.12 22.25
CA VAL A 674 -43.19 6.20 21.26
C VAL A 674 -44.52 6.97 21.18
N ARG A 675 -44.52 8.24 21.57
CA ARG A 675 -45.68 9.14 21.50
C ARG A 675 -45.57 10.00 20.22
N PHE A 676 -46.72 10.24 19.58
CA PHE A 676 -46.75 11.09 18.40
C PHE A 676 -47.28 12.48 18.76
N PRO A 677 -46.76 13.57 18.18
CA PRO A 677 -47.23 14.94 18.43
C PRO A 677 -48.75 15.10 18.15
N ARG A 678 -49.30 14.28 17.27
CA ARG A 678 -50.71 14.19 16.92
C ARG A 678 -51.04 12.75 16.54
N PRO A 679 -52.29 12.30 16.67
CA PRO A 679 -52.68 10.96 16.22
C PRO A 679 -52.41 10.77 14.73
N ARG A 680 -51.71 9.66 14.39
CA ARG A 680 -51.31 9.30 13.03
C ARG A 680 -51.86 7.97 12.58
N ALA A 681 -52.06 7.81 11.27
CA ALA A 681 -52.43 6.54 10.67
C ALA A 681 -51.25 5.58 10.64
N LEU A 682 -51.27 4.54 11.48
CA LEU A 682 -50.24 3.49 11.51
C LEU A 682 -50.50 2.48 10.40
N ALA A 683 -49.41 2.07 9.71
CA ALA A 683 -49.42 0.95 8.76
C ALA A 683 -48.93 -0.33 9.43
N THR A 684 -47.80 -0.25 10.13
CA THR A 684 -47.09 -1.40 10.75
C THR A 684 -46.28 -0.88 11.94
N VAL A 685 -46.07 -1.75 12.92
CA VAL A 685 -45.08 -1.51 14.01
C VAL A 685 -44.03 -2.59 13.97
N THR A 686 -42.76 -2.20 13.87
CA THR A 686 -41.59 -3.09 13.97
C THR A 686 -41.01 -3.00 15.38
N VAL A 687 -40.79 -4.11 16.03
CA VAL A 687 -40.09 -4.21 17.33
C VAL A 687 -38.86 -5.09 17.17
N LEU A 688 -37.75 -4.57 17.59
CA LEU A 688 -36.49 -5.32 17.65
C LEU A 688 -36.07 -5.45 19.11
N ALA A 689 -35.94 -6.65 19.58
CA ALA A 689 -35.66 -7.02 20.96
C ALA A 689 -34.57 -8.11 21.03
N GLU A 690 -34.09 -8.41 22.21
CA GLU A 690 -33.25 -9.60 22.39
C GLU A 690 -34.12 -10.87 22.19
N PRO A 691 -33.58 -11.94 21.58
CA PRO A 691 -34.29 -13.19 21.41
C PRO A 691 -34.84 -13.73 22.74
N GLY A 692 -36.01 -14.32 22.68
CA GLY A 692 -36.72 -14.82 23.87
C GLY A 692 -37.40 -13.73 24.72
N THR A 693 -37.38 -12.46 24.29
CA THR A 693 -38.14 -11.40 24.98
C THR A 693 -39.63 -11.63 24.83
N ARG A 694 -40.34 -11.65 25.95
CA ARG A 694 -41.81 -11.78 25.99
C ARG A 694 -42.43 -10.41 26.24
N GLY A 695 -43.55 -10.12 25.54
CA GLY A 695 -44.28 -8.86 25.69
C GLY A 695 -45.41 -8.72 24.70
N THR A 696 -46.20 -7.68 24.86
CA THR A 696 -47.30 -7.27 24.00
C THR A 696 -47.08 -5.88 23.46
N VAL A 697 -47.33 -5.70 22.17
CA VAL A 697 -47.30 -4.37 21.51
C VAL A 697 -48.72 -3.81 21.54
N GLU A 698 -48.86 -2.57 21.96
CA GLU A 698 -50.11 -1.87 22.09
C GLU A 698 -50.07 -0.50 21.41
N ALA A 699 -51.18 -0.02 20.90
CA ALA A 699 -51.36 1.31 20.32
C ALA A 699 -52.42 2.08 21.11
N ASP A 700 -52.13 3.34 21.40
CA ASP A 700 -53.08 4.26 22.07
C ASP A 700 -54.02 4.87 21.02
N VAL A 701 -55.22 4.42 20.96
CA VAL A 701 -56.24 4.83 20.00
C VAL A 701 -57.10 5.95 20.63
N PRO A 702 -57.18 7.13 20.02
CA PRO A 702 -57.96 8.23 20.56
C PRO A 702 -59.42 7.85 20.82
N GLY A 703 -59.88 8.00 22.07
CA GLY A 703 -61.24 7.65 22.51
C GLY A 703 -61.43 6.19 22.93
N GLU A 704 -60.48 5.28 22.58
CA GLU A 704 -60.54 3.85 22.92
C GLU A 704 -59.48 3.43 23.93
N GLY A 705 -58.37 4.23 24.07
CA GLY A 705 -57.24 3.92 24.93
C GLY A 705 -56.30 2.87 24.31
N TRP A 706 -55.59 2.12 25.16
CA TRP A 706 -54.60 1.17 24.72
C TRP A 706 -55.19 -0.09 24.14
N ARG A 707 -54.97 -0.30 22.83
CA ARG A 707 -55.42 -1.46 22.07
C ARG A 707 -54.28 -2.38 21.73
N ARG A 708 -54.40 -3.66 21.98
CA ARG A 708 -53.42 -4.69 21.67
C ARG A 708 -53.30 -4.88 20.15
N LEU A 709 -52.04 -4.83 19.64
CA LEU A 709 -51.69 -5.14 18.26
C LEU A 709 -51.26 -6.60 18.09
N GLY A 710 -50.46 -7.14 19.06
CA GLY A 710 -49.95 -8.52 19.02
C GLY A 710 -48.90 -8.77 20.08
N ALA A 711 -48.38 -10.02 20.12
CA ALA A 711 -47.27 -10.43 20.97
C ALA A 711 -45.93 -10.30 20.27
N LEU A 712 -44.82 -10.19 21.04
CA LEU A 712 -43.46 -10.24 20.51
C LEU A 712 -43.14 -11.66 20.05
N ASP A 713 -42.45 -11.74 18.91
CA ASP A 713 -41.89 -12.98 18.38
C ASP A 713 -40.66 -13.40 19.17
N ALA A 714 -40.46 -14.72 19.34
CA ALA A 714 -39.33 -15.27 20.09
C ALA A 714 -37.98 -15.00 19.43
N SER A 715 -37.92 -14.74 18.11
CA SER A 715 -36.69 -14.33 17.40
C SER A 715 -36.16 -12.94 17.82
N GLY A 716 -37.03 -12.14 18.46
CA GLY A 716 -36.76 -10.75 18.80
C GLY A 716 -37.05 -9.76 17.66
N ALA A 717 -37.44 -10.21 16.48
CA ALA A 717 -37.86 -9.35 15.38
C ALA A 717 -39.34 -9.52 15.08
N THR A 718 -40.14 -8.55 15.48
CA THR A 718 -41.61 -8.60 15.37
C THR A 718 -42.10 -7.50 14.43
N GLU A 719 -42.95 -7.84 13.48
CA GLU A 719 -43.66 -6.88 12.62
C GLU A 719 -45.18 -7.11 12.72
N LEU A 720 -45.92 -6.11 13.17
CA LEU A 720 -47.35 -6.18 13.39
C LEU A 720 -48.07 -5.15 12.51
N PRO A 721 -49.01 -5.58 11.65
CA PRO A 721 -49.86 -4.65 10.94
C PRO A 721 -50.79 -3.90 11.93
N ALA A 722 -50.91 -2.58 11.68
CA ALA A 722 -51.61 -1.72 12.67
C ALA A 722 -52.62 -0.77 12.03
N ARG A 723 -53.38 -1.13 11.04
CA ARG A 723 -54.32 -0.32 10.24
C ARG A 723 -55.31 0.49 11.07
N LEU A 724 -54.81 1.42 11.91
CA LEU A 724 -55.58 2.28 12.82
C LEU A 724 -54.88 3.63 13.01
N ARG A 725 -55.61 4.61 13.59
CA ARG A 725 -54.98 5.88 14.02
C ARG A 725 -54.59 5.74 15.49
N ALA A 726 -53.40 6.13 15.82
CA ALA A 726 -52.88 6.09 17.19
C ALA A 726 -52.18 7.38 17.60
N ALA A 727 -52.18 7.66 18.88
CA ALA A 727 -51.45 8.75 19.52
C ALA A 727 -50.09 8.26 20.05
N ALA A 728 -49.97 6.97 20.33
CA ALA A 728 -48.73 6.36 20.80
C ALA A 728 -48.70 4.86 20.47
N VAL A 729 -47.51 4.26 20.56
CA VAL A 729 -47.28 2.81 20.59
C VAL A 729 -46.38 2.47 21.76
N ARG A 730 -46.60 1.31 22.40
CA ARG A 730 -45.73 0.82 23.49
C ARG A 730 -45.54 -0.68 23.44
N VAL A 731 -44.52 -1.14 24.16
CA VAL A 731 -44.32 -2.56 24.47
C VAL A 731 -44.48 -2.75 25.95
N THR A 732 -45.39 -3.70 26.36
CA THR A 732 -45.61 -4.10 27.75
C THR A 732 -45.17 -5.55 27.95
N GLY A 733 -44.77 -5.91 29.16
CA GLY A 733 -44.37 -7.30 29.49
C GLY A 733 -43.35 -7.39 30.61
N PRO A 734 -42.90 -8.59 30.95
CA PRO A 734 -42.07 -8.84 32.13
C PRO A 734 -40.59 -8.35 31.97
N SER A 735 -40.12 -8.16 30.75
CA SER A 735 -38.72 -7.77 30.49
C SER A 735 -38.62 -6.65 29.44
N PRO A 736 -39.22 -5.51 29.68
CA PRO A 736 -39.25 -4.44 28.67
C PRO A 736 -37.89 -3.80 28.41
N ALA A 737 -36.93 -3.93 29.33
CA ALA A 737 -35.53 -3.46 29.13
C ALA A 737 -34.78 -4.18 28.01
N ARG A 738 -35.26 -5.32 27.54
CA ARG A 738 -34.69 -6.11 26.45
C ARG A 738 -35.17 -5.67 25.06
N VAL A 739 -36.12 -4.74 24.97
CA VAL A 739 -36.51 -4.09 23.71
C VAL A 739 -35.48 -3.06 23.34
N ARG A 740 -34.92 -3.19 22.14
CA ARG A 740 -33.85 -2.33 21.62
C ARG A 740 -34.40 -1.20 20.75
N HIS A 741 -35.43 -1.52 19.92
CA HIS A 741 -36.01 -0.55 19.03
C HIS A 741 -37.53 -0.81 18.88
N LEU A 742 -38.29 0.29 18.87
CA LEU A 742 -39.72 0.32 18.59
C LEU A 742 -39.94 1.32 17.46
N VAL A 743 -40.30 0.83 16.26
CA VAL A 743 -40.38 1.62 15.05
C VAL A 743 -41.78 1.63 14.47
N PRO A 744 -42.54 2.73 14.62
CA PRO A 744 -43.84 2.89 13.97
C PRO A 744 -43.67 3.29 12.50
N TRP A 745 -44.43 2.68 11.60
CA TRP A 745 -44.54 3.05 10.19
C TRP A 745 -45.91 3.64 9.90
N PHE A 746 -45.94 4.81 9.26
CA PHE A 746 -47.17 5.59 9.08
C PHE A 746 -47.71 5.46 7.65
N ALA A 747 -49.01 5.20 7.53
CA ALA A 747 -49.70 5.13 6.27
C ALA A 747 -49.88 6.50 5.60
N ASP A 748 -49.85 7.59 6.37
CA ASP A 748 -49.91 8.98 5.91
C ASP A 748 -48.54 9.59 5.53
N ALA A 749 -47.46 8.84 5.69
CA ALA A 749 -46.11 9.26 5.26
C ALA A 749 -45.90 8.96 3.76
N PRO A 750 -45.01 9.69 3.07
CA PRO A 750 -44.62 9.38 1.71
C PRO A 750 -44.10 7.95 1.60
N ALA A 751 -44.48 7.22 0.55
CA ALA A 751 -44.04 5.83 0.36
C ALA A 751 -42.54 5.74 0.00
N ALA A 752 -41.99 6.81 -0.60
CA ALA A 752 -40.58 6.88 -1.02
C ALA A 752 -40.01 8.26 -0.78
N ALA A 753 -38.67 8.35 -0.72
CA ALA A 753 -37.91 9.60 -0.78
C ALA A 753 -37.22 9.71 -2.13
N LEU A 754 -37.16 10.93 -2.65
CA LEU A 754 -36.41 11.30 -3.85
C LEU A 754 -35.34 12.32 -3.46
N GLU A 755 -34.08 11.98 -3.72
CA GLU A 755 -32.92 12.86 -3.54
C GLU A 755 -32.28 13.13 -4.91
N VAL A 756 -32.08 14.40 -5.21
CA VAL A 756 -31.34 14.89 -6.39
C VAL A 756 -30.45 16.04 -5.94
N PRO A 757 -29.34 16.33 -6.64
CA PRO A 757 -28.58 17.56 -6.41
C PRO A 757 -29.50 18.79 -6.53
N GLY A 758 -29.30 19.79 -5.69
CA GLY A 758 -30.07 21.04 -5.78
C GLY A 758 -29.80 21.80 -7.08
N THR A 759 -28.54 21.74 -7.56
CA THR A 759 -28.07 22.41 -8.77
C THR A 759 -27.13 21.51 -9.55
N VAL A 760 -27.17 21.60 -10.88
CA VAL A 760 -26.21 21.00 -11.81
C VAL A 760 -25.86 21.99 -12.91
N ASP A 761 -24.58 22.06 -13.26
CA ASP A 761 -24.09 22.83 -14.40
C ASP A 761 -24.10 21.95 -15.65
N ALA A 762 -24.61 22.46 -16.74
CA ALA A 762 -24.62 21.80 -18.03
C ALA A 762 -24.17 22.76 -19.11
N GLU A 763 -23.21 22.36 -19.91
CA GLU A 763 -22.74 23.18 -21.04
C GLU A 763 -23.82 23.30 -22.13
N ILE A 764 -23.95 24.48 -22.69
CA ILE A 764 -24.81 24.73 -23.86
C ILE A 764 -24.20 23.95 -25.04
N GLY A 765 -25.01 23.14 -25.71
CA GLY A 765 -24.58 22.14 -26.71
C GLY A 765 -24.18 20.79 -26.10
N GLY A 766 -24.15 20.64 -24.77
CA GLY A 766 -23.64 19.48 -24.08
C GLY A 766 -24.70 18.67 -23.32
N THR A 767 -24.28 17.51 -22.80
CA THR A 767 -25.08 16.64 -21.95
C THR A 767 -24.37 16.38 -20.61
N GLY A 768 -24.95 16.91 -19.54
CA GLY A 768 -24.57 16.62 -18.17
C GLY A 768 -25.23 15.32 -17.67
N ARG A 769 -24.56 14.59 -16.79
CA ARG A 769 -25.09 13.37 -16.16
C ARG A 769 -25.13 13.52 -14.65
N LEU A 770 -26.26 13.14 -14.05
CA LEU A 770 -26.41 13.09 -12.60
C LEU A 770 -27.14 11.81 -12.19
N THR A 771 -27.23 11.57 -10.90
CA THR A 771 -27.93 10.40 -10.36
C THR A 771 -29.00 10.84 -9.39
N ALA A 772 -30.26 10.46 -9.66
CA ALA A 772 -31.35 10.56 -8.70
C ALA A 772 -31.31 9.33 -7.78
N ARG A 773 -31.48 9.53 -6.48
CA ARG A 773 -31.58 8.45 -5.49
C ARG A 773 -33.02 8.33 -5.02
N LEU A 774 -33.60 7.15 -5.22
CA LEU A 774 -34.94 6.81 -4.73
C LEU A 774 -34.80 5.82 -3.58
N SER A 775 -35.47 6.07 -2.46
CA SER A 775 -35.44 5.19 -1.27
C SER A 775 -36.83 4.82 -0.87
N ALA A 776 -37.08 3.52 -0.58
CA ALA A 776 -38.35 3.06 -0.01
C ALA A 776 -38.40 3.41 1.49
N LEU A 777 -39.47 4.10 1.93
CA LEU A 777 -39.68 4.52 3.33
C LEU A 777 -40.73 3.70 4.06
N ARG A 778 -41.32 2.69 3.42
CA ARG A 778 -42.33 1.82 4.00
C ARG A 778 -41.79 0.42 4.24
N PRO A 779 -42.44 -0.36 5.14
CA PRO A 779 -42.03 -1.75 5.38
C PRO A 779 -42.25 -2.69 4.20
N ALA A 780 -42.91 -2.23 3.13
CA ALA A 780 -43.13 -2.99 1.90
C ALA A 780 -42.44 -2.36 0.70
N ASP A 781 -42.32 -3.10 -0.39
CA ASP A 781 -41.80 -2.62 -1.66
C ASP A 781 -42.67 -1.47 -2.21
N VAL A 782 -42.01 -0.49 -2.86
CA VAL A 782 -42.65 0.63 -3.50
C VAL A 782 -42.46 0.55 -4.99
N ARG A 783 -43.56 0.56 -5.76
CA ARG A 783 -43.52 0.56 -7.24
C ARG A 783 -43.96 1.93 -7.77
N GLY A 784 -43.24 2.45 -8.77
CA GLY A 784 -43.52 3.75 -9.37
C GLY A 784 -42.63 4.05 -10.54
N ARG A 785 -42.90 5.19 -11.20
CA ARG A 785 -42.07 5.72 -12.29
C ARG A 785 -41.51 7.08 -11.88
N LEU A 786 -40.19 7.30 -12.12
CA LEU A 786 -39.60 8.62 -12.02
C LEU A 786 -40.00 9.42 -13.26
N THR A 787 -40.73 10.50 -13.05
CA THR A 787 -41.21 11.42 -14.11
C THR A 787 -40.46 12.72 -14.04
N VAL A 788 -40.34 13.38 -15.22
CA VAL A 788 -39.62 14.64 -15.35
C VAL A 788 -40.50 15.65 -16.07
N ARG A 789 -40.50 16.90 -15.58
CA ARG A 789 -41.03 18.06 -16.30
C ARG A 789 -39.90 19.09 -16.42
N ALA A 790 -39.42 19.30 -17.64
CA ALA A 790 -38.38 20.25 -17.96
C ALA A 790 -39.01 21.46 -18.76
N PRO A 791 -38.54 22.69 -18.53
CA PRO A 791 -38.94 23.85 -19.33
C PRO A 791 -38.30 23.80 -20.71
N ARG A 792 -38.80 24.65 -21.66
CA ARG A 792 -38.15 24.82 -22.98
C ARG A 792 -36.70 25.23 -22.82
N GLY A 793 -35.79 24.67 -23.63
CA GLY A 793 -34.36 24.92 -23.60
C GLY A 793 -33.56 23.93 -22.74
N VAL A 794 -34.19 22.95 -22.10
CA VAL A 794 -33.50 21.85 -21.39
C VAL A 794 -34.23 20.55 -21.64
N GLU A 795 -33.49 19.55 -22.10
CA GLU A 795 -34.01 18.18 -22.26
C GLU A 795 -33.49 17.30 -21.12
N VAL A 796 -34.39 16.54 -20.50
CA VAL A 796 -34.01 15.64 -19.41
C VAL A 796 -34.53 14.24 -19.71
N ARG A 797 -33.59 13.30 -19.76
CA ARG A 797 -33.92 11.88 -20.01
C ARG A 797 -33.61 11.06 -18.74
N VAL A 798 -34.55 10.25 -18.35
CA VAL A 798 -34.42 9.29 -17.24
C VAL A 798 -34.41 7.89 -17.86
N THR A 799 -33.41 7.11 -17.53
CA THR A 799 -33.31 5.73 -18.00
C THR A 799 -34.13 4.83 -17.07
N GLY A 800 -35.16 4.18 -17.58
CA GLY A 800 -35.94 3.17 -16.85
C GLY A 800 -37.45 3.36 -16.96
N GLY A 801 -38.18 2.26 -16.86
CA GLY A 801 -39.65 2.18 -16.84
C GLY A 801 -40.25 2.29 -15.44
N VAL A 802 -41.16 1.39 -15.09
CA VAL A 802 -41.63 1.23 -13.72
C VAL A 802 -40.55 0.61 -12.87
N LEU A 803 -40.16 1.33 -11.81
CA LEU A 803 -39.17 0.90 -10.85
C LEU A 803 -39.83 0.22 -9.66
N THR A 804 -39.23 -0.87 -9.19
CA THR A 804 -39.57 -1.48 -7.88
C THR A 804 -38.45 -1.12 -6.92
N LEU A 805 -38.79 -0.43 -5.84
CA LEU A 805 -37.91 -0.12 -4.73
C LEU A 805 -38.16 -1.16 -3.64
N PRO A 806 -37.28 -2.13 -3.43
CA PRO A 806 -37.42 -3.07 -2.33
C PRO A 806 -37.44 -2.33 -1.00
N ARG A 807 -38.16 -2.85 -0.03
CA ARG A 807 -38.27 -2.33 1.33
C ARG A 807 -36.90 -1.85 1.87
N GLY A 808 -36.87 -0.63 2.41
CA GLY A 808 -35.67 -0.04 3.03
C GLY A 808 -34.45 0.06 2.10
N SER A 809 -34.64 -0.17 0.80
CA SER A 809 -33.55 -0.05 -0.18
C SER A 809 -33.54 1.32 -0.86
N SER A 810 -32.41 1.63 -1.49
CA SER A 810 -32.28 2.80 -2.35
C SER A 810 -31.84 2.34 -3.74
N VAL A 811 -32.45 2.89 -4.77
CA VAL A 811 -32.09 2.68 -6.17
C VAL A 811 -31.52 3.98 -6.72
N ARG A 812 -30.42 3.88 -7.45
CA ARG A 812 -29.82 5.00 -8.17
C ARG A 812 -30.32 4.99 -9.61
N VAL A 813 -30.91 6.10 -10.06
CA VAL A 813 -31.46 6.25 -11.40
C VAL A 813 -30.60 7.29 -12.14
N PRO A 814 -29.93 6.91 -13.24
CA PRO A 814 -29.20 7.86 -14.07
C PRO A 814 -30.16 8.86 -14.72
N VAL A 815 -29.79 10.14 -14.66
CA VAL A 815 -30.52 11.24 -15.28
C VAL A 815 -29.55 11.98 -16.19
N ALA A 816 -29.88 12.08 -17.48
CA ALA A 816 -29.14 12.87 -18.45
C ALA A 816 -29.84 14.20 -18.67
N VAL A 817 -29.10 15.29 -18.60
CA VAL A 817 -29.56 16.66 -18.82
C VAL A 817 -28.84 17.21 -20.02
N THR A 818 -29.55 17.46 -21.13
CA THR A 818 -29.02 18.06 -22.36
C THR A 818 -29.49 19.49 -22.46
N VAL A 819 -28.56 20.40 -22.71
CA VAL A 819 -28.84 21.81 -23.01
C VAL A 819 -28.52 22.04 -24.49
N PRO A 820 -29.53 22.17 -25.38
CA PRO A 820 -29.30 22.37 -26.80
C PRO A 820 -28.48 23.62 -27.09
N GLU A 821 -27.84 23.66 -28.27
CA GLU A 821 -27.19 24.86 -28.80
C GLU A 821 -28.19 26.03 -28.91
N GLY A 822 -27.72 27.25 -28.71
CA GLY A 822 -28.57 28.42 -28.73
C GLY A 822 -29.44 28.65 -27.49
N THR A 823 -29.38 27.74 -26.50
CA THR A 823 -30.09 27.93 -25.23
C THR A 823 -29.49 29.12 -24.46
N PRO A 824 -30.30 30.10 -23.98
CA PRO A 824 -29.77 31.17 -23.16
C PRO A 824 -29.07 30.71 -21.89
N ALA A 825 -27.90 31.30 -21.58
CA ALA A 825 -27.13 31.03 -20.37
C ALA A 825 -27.88 31.59 -19.15
N ARG A 826 -28.64 30.73 -18.48
CA ARG A 826 -29.39 31.02 -17.26
C ARG A 826 -29.77 29.74 -16.51
N SER A 827 -30.41 29.88 -15.35
CA SER A 827 -30.93 28.76 -14.56
C SER A 827 -32.34 28.33 -15.06
N TYR A 828 -32.51 27.01 -15.14
CA TYR A 828 -33.76 26.35 -15.54
C TYR A 828 -34.20 25.38 -14.41
N ALA A 829 -35.46 25.52 -13.97
CA ALA A 829 -36.03 24.67 -12.94
C ALA A 829 -36.65 23.41 -13.56
N VAL A 830 -36.06 22.25 -13.28
CA VAL A 830 -36.53 20.92 -13.70
C VAL A 830 -37.20 20.21 -12.52
N ARG A 831 -38.44 19.81 -12.69
CA ARG A 831 -39.15 19.06 -11.64
C ARG A 831 -39.04 17.55 -11.89
N LEU A 832 -38.48 16.80 -10.94
CA LEU A 832 -38.52 15.35 -10.91
C LEU A 832 -39.54 14.88 -9.88
N ALA A 833 -40.33 13.85 -10.22
CA ALA A 833 -41.34 13.32 -9.30
C ALA A 833 -41.38 11.79 -9.33
N PHE A 834 -41.59 11.17 -8.17
CA PHE A 834 -41.79 9.74 -7.98
C PHE A 834 -43.01 9.53 -7.06
N GLY A 835 -44.14 9.12 -7.62
CA GLY A 835 -45.40 9.09 -6.88
C GLY A 835 -45.76 10.50 -6.38
N ALA A 836 -46.05 10.61 -5.10
CA ALA A 836 -46.41 11.90 -4.45
C ALA A 836 -45.21 12.78 -4.11
N VAL A 837 -43.97 12.27 -4.25
CA VAL A 837 -42.76 13.03 -3.89
C VAL A 837 -42.19 13.71 -5.11
N SER A 838 -41.85 14.99 -4.98
CA SER A 838 -41.17 15.73 -6.04
C SER A 838 -40.00 16.56 -5.50
N ARG A 839 -39.02 16.82 -6.36
CA ARG A 839 -37.86 17.69 -6.12
C ARG A 839 -37.61 18.56 -7.36
N THR A 840 -37.14 19.77 -7.09
CA THR A 840 -36.70 20.68 -8.16
C THR A 840 -35.19 20.62 -8.25
N LEU A 841 -34.70 20.37 -9.46
CA LEU A 841 -33.28 20.45 -9.83
C LEU A 841 -33.11 21.79 -10.60
N THR A 842 -32.20 22.61 -10.15
CA THR A 842 -31.80 23.82 -10.90
C THR A 842 -30.67 23.45 -11.89
N VAL A 843 -30.96 23.51 -13.18
CA VAL A 843 -29.97 23.32 -14.23
C VAL A 843 -29.44 24.72 -14.62
N ARG A 844 -28.16 24.96 -14.36
CA ARG A 844 -27.51 26.18 -14.86
C ARG A 844 -26.91 25.87 -16.24
N ALA A 845 -27.51 26.47 -17.31
CA ALA A 845 -26.92 26.43 -18.63
C ALA A 845 -25.73 27.39 -18.65
N VAL A 846 -24.55 26.86 -18.85
CA VAL A 846 -23.29 27.62 -18.88
C VAL A 846 -22.67 27.59 -20.26
N PRO A 847 -21.97 28.64 -20.68
CA PRO A 847 -21.26 28.65 -21.96
C PRO A 847 -20.20 27.51 -22.02
N PRO A 848 -19.97 26.95 -23.22
CA PRO A 848 -18.86 26.00 -23.38
C PRO A 848 -17.53 26.72 -23.18
N THR A 849 -16.51 25.95 -22.79
CA THR A 849 -15.17 26.48 -22.59
C THR A 849 -14.18 25.82 -23.54
N ALA A 850 -13.24 26.61 -24.09
CA ALA A 850 -12.23 26.14 -25.02
C ALA A 850 -10.86 26.78 -24.73
N GLY A 851 -9.84 26.30 -25.45
CA GLY A 851 -8.47 26.81 -25.35
C GLY A 851 -7.62 26.19 -24.23
N PRO A 852 -6.38 26.66 -24.10
CA PRO A 852 -5.42 26.15 -23.11
C PRO A 852 -5.77 26.67 -21.70
N ASP A 853 -5.14 26.02 -20.69
CA ASP A 853 -5.15 26.53 -19.33
C ASP A 853 -4.44 27.90 -19.25
N LEU A 854 -5.21 28.93 -18.95
CA LEU A 854 -4.74 30.31 -18.86
C LEU A 854 -3.97 30.61 -17.55
N ALA A 855 -4.18 29.85 -16.52
CA ALA A 855 -3.46 30.00 -15.27
C ALA A 855 -1.98 29.63 -15.41
N ARG A 856 -1.66 28.70 -16.31
CA ARG A 856 -0.30 28.18 -16.51
C ARG A 856 0.70 29.28 -16.94
N THR A 857 0.27 30.26 -17.71
CA THR A 857 1.12 31.37 -18.15
C THR A 857 0.97 32.62 -17.27
N GLY A 858 0.17 32.49 -16.21
CA GLY A 858 -0.11 33.59 -15.28
C GLY A 858 0.92 33.68 -14.15
N THR A 859 0.95 34.82 -13.47
CA THR A 859 1.79 35.05 -12.30
C THR A 859 0.99 34.75 -11.04
N ALA A 860 1.38 33.69 -10.34
CA ALA A 860 0.74 33.27 -9.08
C ALA A 860 1.28 34.08 -7.87
N ARG A 861 0.42 34.26 -6.87
CA ARG A 861 0.73 34.80 -5.54
C ARG A 861 -0.17 34.16 -4.50
N SER A 862 0.26 34.15 -3.25
CA SER A 862 -0.52 33.67 -2.12
C SER A 862 -0.57 34.69 -0.97
N SER A 863 -1.42 34.43 -0.01
CA SER A 863 -1.44 35.19 1.25
C SER A 863 -0.18 34.92 2.10
N ALA A 864 0.33 33.71 2.01
CA ALA A 864 1.60 33.22 2.53
C ALA A 864 1.81 31.78 2.04
N ASP A 865 3.06 31.40 1.84
CA ASP A 865 3.48 30.03 1.61
C ASP A 865 3.85 29.38 2.95
N GLU A 866 3.62 28.09 3.08
CA GLU A 866 3.95 27.31 4.29
C GLU A 866 5.47 27.33 4.54
N THR A 867 6.22 27.03 3.48
CA THR A 867 7.68 27.11 3.40
C THR A 867 8.09 27.55 1.99
N PRO A 868 9.33 27.97 1.76
CA PRO A 868 9.84 28.24 0.42
C PRO A 868 9.75 27.04 -0.56
N ASP A 869 9.61 25.82 -0.05
CA ASP A 869 9.50 24.60 -0.87
C ASP A 869 8.11 24.42 -1.50
N PHE A 870 7.10 25.14 -0.99
CA PHE A 870 5.71 25.06 -1.45
C PHE A 870 5.16 26.42 -1.93
N PRO A 871 5.84 27.07 -2.87
CA PRO A 871 5.52 28.43 -3.28
C PRO A 871 4.21 28.50 -4.08
N ALA A 872 3.61 29.68 -4.13
CA ALA A 872 2.38 29.91 -4.90
C ALA A 872 2.51 29.46 -6.36
N ALA A 873 3.66 29.64 -7.00
CA ALA A 873 3.92 29.27 -8.39
C ALA A 873 3.80 27.76 -8.65
N ALA A 874 3.99 26.92 -7.65
CA ALA A 874 3.91 25.47 -7.78
C ALA A 874 2.48 24.94 -8.05
N ALA A 875 1.44 25.77 -7.84
CA ALA A 875 0.08 25.39 -8.17
C ALA A 875 -0.37 25.79 -9.61
N ASN A 876 0.50 26.40 -10.42
CA ASN A 876 0.22 26.66 -11.83
C ASN A 876 1.42 26.42 -12.77
N ASP A 877 2.46 25.72 -12.32
CA ASP A 877 3.64 25.37 -13.10
C ASP A 877 3.42 24.16 -14.04
N GLY A 878 2.33 23.42 -13.86
CA GLY A 878 1.92 22.25 -14.63
C GLY A 878 2.72 20.98 -14.32
N ASP A 879 3.51 20.96 -13.25
CA ASP A 879 4.10 19.72 -12.72
C ASP A 879 3.14 19.12 -11.69
N PRO A 880 2.62 17.91 -11.91
CA PRO A 880 1.67 17.27 -10.97
C PRO A 880 2.34 16.83 -9.64
N ARG A 881 3.66 16.99 -9.50
CA ARG A 881 4.42 16.63 -8.30
C ARG A 881 4.72 17.82 -7.40
N THR A 882 4.55 19.05 -7.89
CA THR A 882 4.71 20.28 -7.12
C THR A 882 3.35 20.77 -6.61
N ARG A 883 3.35 21.52 -5.52
CA ARG A 883 2.14 22.09 -4.96
C ARG A 883 2.40 23.41 -4.24
N TRP A 884 1.39 24.23 -4.15
CA TRP A 884 1.34 25.28 -3.15
C TRP A 884 0.78 24.75 -1.83
N SER A 885 1.33 25.21 -0.70
CA SER A 885 0.77 24.98 0.64
C SER A 885 0.75 26.29 1.44
N SER A 886 -0.33 26.51 2.17
CA SER A 886 -0.46 27.65 3.10
C SER A 886 -0.05 27.28 4.52
N PRO A 887 0.35 28.25 5.37
CA PRO A 887 0.42 28.06 6.81
C PRO A 887 -0.91 27.55 7.39
N VAL A 888 -0.85 26.93 8.58
CA VAL A 888 -1.99 26.31 9.27
C VAL A 888 -2.93 27.39 9.81
N ARG A 889 -3.75 27.97 8.96
CA ARG A 889 -4.78 28.96 9.30
C ARG A 889 -5.93 28.96 8.32
N ASP A 890 -7.14 29.31 8.77
CA ASP A 890 -8.26 29.60 7.89
C ASP A 890 -8.08 30.98 7.25
N GLY A 891 -8.74 31.22 6.13
CA GLY A 891 -8.70 32.50 5.43
C GLY A 891 -7.49 32.71 4.52
N ALA A 892 -6.58 31.75 4.39
CA ALA A 892 -5.49 31.85 3.42
C ALA A 892 -6.03 31.75 1.98
N TRP A 893 -5.35 32.44 1.06
CA TRP A 893 -5.74 32.45 -0.34
C TRP A 893 -4.54 32.21 -1.27
N TRP A 894 -4.86 31.68 -2.44
CA TRP A 894 -4.00 31.61 -3.62
C TRP A 894 -4.64 32.39 -4.76
N GLN A 895 -3.85 33.11 -5.57
CA GLN A 895 -4.37 33.82 -6.74
C GLN A 895 -3.38 33.81 -7.89
N VAL A 896 -3.92 33.94 -9.11
CA VAL A 896 -3.15 34.13 -10.34
C VAL A 896 -3.60 35.35 -11.08
N ARG A 897 -2.63 36.13 -11.61
CA ARG A 897 -2.86 37.16 -12.62
C ARG A 897 -2.72 36.54 -14.01
N LEU A 898 -3.78 36.55 -14.79
CA LEU A 898 -3.78 36.05 -16.16
C LEU A 898 -2.98 36.99 -17.08
N ALA A 899 -2.45 36.47 -18.18
CA ALA A 899 -1.67 37.26 -19.15
C ALA A 899 -2.49 38.37 -19.82
N ARG A 900 -3.80 38.17 -19.98
CA ARG A 900 -4.77 39.16 -20.50
C ARG A 900 -6.13 38.99 -19.83
N PRO A 901 -6.97 40.00 -19.76
CA PRO A 901 -8.35 39.86 -19.32
C PRO A 901 -9.13 38.93 -20.26
N VAL A 902 -9.99 38.08 -19.68
CA VAL A 902 -10.78 37.08 -20.40
C VAL A 902 -12.21 36.99 -19.87
N ARG A 903 -13.10 36.40 -20.66
CA ARG A 903 -14.40 35.89 -20.16
C ARG A 903 -14.16 34.49 -19.59
N LEU A 904 -14.12 34.37 -18.26
CA LEU A 904 -13.80 33.13 -17.57
C LEU A 904 -15.02 32.22 -17.53
N GLY A 905 -14.87 30.98 -18.00
CA GLY A 905 -15.95 29.98 -18.06
C GLY A 905 -15.77 28.82 -17.09
N ARG A 906 -14.54 28.52 -16.71
CA ARG A 906 -14.27 27.36 -15.86
C ARG A 906 -12.98 27.52 -15.04
N VAL A 907 -13.03 27.06 -13.80
CA VAL A 907 -11.86 26.87 -12.92
C VAL A 907 -11.81 25.43 -12.44
N VAL A 908 -10.65 24.79 -12.53
CA VAL A 908 -10.42 23.44 -12.03
C VAL A 908 -9.39 23.51 -10.91
N LEU A 909 -9.73 22.96 -9.76
CA LEU A 909 -8.85 22.84 -8.61
C LEU A 909 -8.45 21.39 -8.41
N ARG A 910 -7.17 21.13 -8.17
CA ARG A 910 -6.67 19.83 -7.73
C ARG A 910 -6.08 20.01 -6.34
N TRP A 911 -6.86 19.64 -5.34
CA TRP A 911 -6.44 19.67 -3.96
C TRP A 911 -5.52 18.50 -3.64
N GLN A 912 -4.57 18.74 -2.74
CA GLN A 912 -3.86 17.70 -2.00
C GLN A 912 -4.77 17.25 -0.82
N ASP A 913 -4.32 16.32 0.03
CA ASP A 913 -5.11 15.82 1.17
C ASP A 913 -5.50 16.94 2.15
N ALA A 914 -4.72 18.02 2.21
CA ALA A 914 -4.99 19.23 2.98
C ALA A 914 -5.84 20.21 2.16
N TYR A 915 -7.16 20.04 2.13
CA TYR A 915 -8.10 20.80 1.31
C TYR A 915 -9.01 21.70 2.14
N ALA A 916 -9.75 22.58 1.46
CA ALA A 916 -10.77 23.40 2.07
C ALA A 916 -12.15 22.75 2.05
N SER A 917 -12.81 22.58 3.20
CA SER A 917 -14.22 22.18 3.29
C SER A 917 -15.18 23.30 2.95
N ALA A 918 -14.75 24.57 3.05
CA ALA A 918 -15.47 25.72 2.54
C ALA A 918 -14.48 26.72 1.92
N TYR A 919 -14.83 27.22 0.74
CA TYR A 919 -14.00 28.19 0.00
C TYR A 919 -14.81 28.95 -1.06
N ARG A 920 -14.23 30.03 -1.57
CA ARG A 920 -14.77 30.83 -2.69
C ARG A 920 -13.75 30.91 -3.82
N VAL A 921 -14.24 30.88 -5.04
CA VAL A 921 -13.50 31.35 -6.20
C VAL A 921 -13.94 32.79 -6.47
N GLN A 922 -12.97 33.69 -6.48
CA GLN A 922 -13.18 35.12 -6.69
C GLN A 922 -12.44 35.56 -7.95
N VAL A 923 -12.97 36.56 -8.62
CA VAL A 923 -12.42 37.15 -9.84
C VAL A 923 -12.29 38.66 -9.69
N SER A 924 -11.35 39.24 -10.41
CA SER A 924 -11.13 40.70 -10.41
C SER A 924 -10.56 41.16 -11.75
N ALA A 925 -10.88 42.39 -12.16
CA ALA A 925 -10.28 43.04 -13.28
C ALA A 925 -8.99 43.81 -12.92
N ASP A 926 -8.87 44.28 -11.68
CA ASP A 926 -7.80 45.15 -11.21
C ASP A 926 -6.94 44.60 -10.07
N GLY A 927 -7.29 43.41 -9.56
CA GLY A 927 -6.65 42.76 -8.41
C GLY A 927 -6.96 43.44 -7.06
N ARG A 928 -7.81 44.41 -7.02
CA ARG A 928 -8.23 45.19 -5.82
C ARG A 928 -9.68 44.94 -5.44
N ARG A 929 -10.58 45.02 -6.42
CA ARG A 929 -12.03 44.80 -6.24
C ARG A 929 -12.36 43.36 -6.66
N TRP A 930 -12.84 42.55 -5.70
CA TRP A 930 -13.10 41.12 -5.87
C TRP A 930 -14.59 40.83 -5.95
N ARG A 931 -14.98 40.03 -6.93
CA ARG A 931 -16.33 39.48 -7.05
C ARG A 931 -16.27 37.97 -6.80
N THR A 932 -17.28 37.44 -6.19
CA THR A 932 -17.36 35.98 -5.95
C THR A 932 -17.99 35.31 -7.17
N ALA A 933 -17.23 34.51 -7.89
CA ALA A 933 -17.67 33.72 -9.03
C ALA A 933 -18.32 32.39 -8.62
N ALA A 934 -17.80 31.75 -7.55
CA ALA A 934 -18.37 30.51 -7.02
C ALA A 934 -18.15 30.40 -5.51
N VAL A 935 -19.08 29.69 -4.83
CA VAL A 935 -19.02 29.37 -3.40
C VAL A 935 -19.16 27.87 -3.23
N VAL A 936 -18.21 27.24 -2.54
CA VAL A 936 -18.27 25.84 -2.16
C VAL A 936 -18.34 25.75 -0.64
N ARG A 937 -19.35 25.05 -0.12
CA ARG A 937 -19.60 24.92 1.35
C ARG A 937 -19.31 23.54 1.89
N ASP A 938 -19.23 22.54 1.02
CA ASP A 938 -18.99 21.12 1.33
C ASP A 938 -17.94 20.56 0.36
N GLY A 939 -16.76 21.21 0.29
CA GLY A 939 -15.60 20.78 -0.49
C GLY A 939 -15.14 19.39 -0.06
N ARG A 940 -14.79 18.56 -1.02
CA ARG A 940 -14.42 17.15 -0.82
C ARG A 940 -12.97 16.86 -1.13
N GLY A 941 -12.23 17.88 -1.55
CA GLY A 941 -10.85 17.71 -2.00
C GLY A 941 -10.72 16.97 -3.34
N GLY A 942 -9.50 16.59 -3.69
CA GLY A 942 -9.21 15.97 -4.97
C GLY A 942 -9.45 16.94 -6.15
N ARG A 943 -10.05 16.45 -7.25
CA ARG A 943 -10.37 17.31 -8.41
C ARG A 943 -11.77 17.89 -8.28
N GLU A 944 -11.86 19.22 -8.19
CA GLU A 944 -13.11 19.98 -8.17
C GLU A 944 -13.17 20.92 -9.39
N GLU A 945 -14.31 20.94 -10.08
CA GLU A 945 -14.54 21.73 -11.28
C GLU A 945 -15.68 22.70 -11.03
N LEU A 946 -15.42 23.99 -11.25
CA LEU A 946 -16.33 25.08 -11.01
C LEU A 946 -16.61 25.81 -12.32
N ARG A 947 -17.90 25.94 -12.68
CA ARG A 947 -18.34 26.62 -13.85
C ARG A 947 -18.79 28.05 -13.51
N THR A 948 -18.44 29.00 -14.37
CA THR A 948 -18.75 30.39 -14.21
C THR A 948 -19.04 31.06 -15.58
N ASP A 949 -19.42 32.30 -15.59
CA ASP A 949 -19.54 33.16 -16.79
C ASP A 949 -19.22 34.59 -16.37
N GLU A 950 -17.93 34.82 -16.08
CA GLU A 950 -17.44 36.10 -15.57
C GLU A 950 -16.65 36.85 -16.64
N ARG A 951 -17.03 38.12 -16.92
CA ARG A 951 -16.37 39.00 -17.90
C ARG A 951 -15.25 39.81 -17.27
N ASP A 952 -14.32 40.24 -18.09
CA ASP A 952 -13.20 41.11 -17.71
C ASP A 952 -12.35 40.59 -16.56
N VAL A 953 -12.06 39.29 -16.58
CA VAL A 953 -11.29 38.63 -15.53
C VAL A 953 -9.80 38.70 -15.85
N ALA A 954 -9.07 39.51 -15.10
CA ALA A 954 -7.62 39.58 -15.11
C ALA A 954 -6.97 38.78 -13.94
N TYR A 955 -7.73 38.50 -12.89
CA TYR A 955 -7.27 37.78 -11.72
C TYR A 955 -8.29 36.72 -11.28
N VAL A 956 -7.79 35.56 -10.91
CA VAL A 956 -8.57 34.47 -10.28
C VAL A 956 -7.97 34.18 -8.92
N ARG A 957 -8.81 34.13 -7.86
CA ARG A 957 -8.39 33.81 -6.49
C ARG A 957 -9.20 32.65 -5.93
N VAL A 958 -8.51 31.72 -5.28
CA VAL A 958 -9.10 30.69 -4.44
C VAL A 958 -8.95 31.16 -2.98
N GLN A 959 -10.05 31.53 -2.35
CA GLN A 959 -10.12 32.03 -0.98
C GLN A 959 -10.63 30.92 -0.07
N GLY A 960 -9.75 30.32 0.75
CA GLY A 960 -10.14 29.35 1.75
C GLY A 960 -10.93 30.00 2.89
N GLU A 961 -11.97 29.36 3.38
CA GLU A 961 -12.79 29.80 4.50
C GLU A 961 -12.71 28.86 5.69
N ARG A 962 -12.72 27.54 5.44
CA ARG A 962 -12.62 26.51 6.48
C ARG A 962 -11.83 25.34 5.96
N ARG A 963 -10.82 24.93 6.70
CA ARG A 963 -10.01 23.75 6.42
C ARG A 963 -10.82 22.48 6.69
N ALA A 964 -10.53 21.43 5.94
CA ALA A 964 -11.08 20.08 6.15
C ALA A 964 -10.20 19.23 7.08
N THR A 965 -8.93 19.62 7.24
CA THR A 965 -7.90 18.89 7.98
C THR A 965 -7.19 19.79 8.98
N PRO A 966 -6.38 19.27 9.91
CA PRO A 966 -5.56 20.07 10.81
C PRO A 966 -4.48 20.92 10.13
N TYR A 967 -4.16 20.60 8.86
CA TYR A 967 -3.12 21.26 8.06
C TYR A 967 -3.65 22.56 7.39
N GLY A 968 -2.76 23.30 6.72
CA GLY A 968 -3.12 24.42 5.86
C GLY A 968 -3.92 24.00 4.64
N TYR A 969 -4.00 24.87 3.61
CA TYR A 969 -4.55 24.50 2.29
C TYR A 969 -3.40 24.10 1.37
N SER A 970 -3.57 23.03 0.59
CA SER A 970 -2.58 22.59 -0.40
C SER A 970 -3.24 22.31 -1.75
N LEU A 971 -2.69 22.91 -2.81
CA LEU A 971 -3.17 22.78 -4.19
C LEU A 971 -2.07 22.23 -5.08
N TRP A 972 -2.32 21.08 -5.71
CA TRP A 972 -1.48 20.54 -6.78
C TRP A 972 -1.57 21.37 -8.06
N SER A 973 -2.79 21.80 -8.42
CA SER A 973 -2.96 22.72 -9.54
C SER A 973 -4.23 23.55 -9.41
N VAL A 974 -4.17 24.74 -10.03
CA VAL A 974 -5.31 25.60 -10.34
C VAL A 974 -5.27 25.88 -11.83
N GLU A 975 -6.33 25.51 -12.53
CA GLU A 975 -6.48 25.70 -13.98
C GLU A 975 -7.62 26.68 -14.26
N ALA A 976 -7.49 27.53 -15.25
CA ALA A 976 -8.50 28.53 -15.65
C ALA A 976 -8.73 28.50 -17.17
N TYR A 977 -10.00 28.43 -17.58
CA TYR A 977 -10.37 28.32 -19.00
C TYR A 977 -11.36 29.41 -19.42
N ALA A 978 -11.16 29.97 -20.62
CA ALA A 978 -12.06 30.95 -21.18
C ALA A 978 -13.37 30.28 -21.67
N VAL A 979 -14.44 31.09 -21.75
CA VAL A 979 -15.62 30.75 -22.54
C VAL A 979 -15.20 30.62 -24.00
N ALA A 980 -15.71 29.61 -24.69
CA ALA A 980 -15.50 29.44 -26.11
C ALA A 980 -16.15 30.65 -26.89
N ASP A 981 -15.46 31.15 -27.90
CA ASP A 981 -15.94 32.24 -28.77
C ASP A 981 -17.15 31.80 -29.58
#